data_28dad554d7c2c6f96968acabf77793ca
#
_entry.id   28dad554d7c2c6f96968acabf77793ca
#
_cell.length_a   1.000
_cell.length_b   1.000
_cell.length_c   1.000
_cell.angle_alpha   90.00
_cell.angle_beta   90.00
_cell.angle_gamma   90.00
#
_symmetry.space_group_name_H-M   'P 1'
#
loop_
_entity.id
_entity.type
_entity.pdbx_description
1 polymer ?
#
loop_
_entity_poly.entity_id
_entity_poly.type
_entity_poly.pdbx_seq_one_letter_code
_entity_poly.pdbx_strand_id
1 'polypeptide(L)'
;MGGGGGNRHESDIVASFTHILNLPNKTDGTLHKYKPQKGIATKPDGYYYYEGITFILDAKAPNQAFTGQLESYMKLESNDNFIGFKYNGKAFECYVRGVLQKDEIYPQDRDYYREKYFPQKISNENIVSKSAKKLANLFRNSKIDKQMNVPFIGAVMLCIKFGEDIDLTSTSTILNSLSRGVENVIRDNPLTRRQKKEFIKLALNDSTLKRAKIQDLLLIVQEISSIYSFINISADDYRGHDIMNSFLRIFRKWNSANAKEKGEVFTPDHIAQLMYKLARCSKDNTILDPTCGSGTFLTNAMANMLYESPNESKDIQENRLIGIESNDFNATLAGMNMMLHGDGASNIWCDDCFTQVPRNKNCYDRVLMNPPFSQSDEELKFVKVALENMRNDGILASVLPKTCVKGTDETNLAYLKEIFAISRLECVISLPSDVFYPNAAPATCIIVLKKDKRGHSGKTLLIDCSNDGFTSANYVRTDNNNKWAVIEQEILGAVNGNYTEFRAVEKELSYKNELLFEAYSSKRAFEVDKEVFEMYMREKISARILCGKDLHFNDLQRQELQNPFDYKRFKVSDLLVKIAKGRDKSPDKKQENKYLAKYPIVVAKKDNNGIGGTIDEPYQVYIDKICIVSGGNGGGGKTYYCDFEFGATGFVMVCDLQDEFKALADKYSKFYLAVIISERLFQTIQNGRTISEVPSDIEIKLPINSYEEIDWDYMSNFVKNLQYAKFM
;
A
#
# COMPACT_ATOMS: atom_id res chain seq x y z
N MET A 1 -16.14 30.28 -56.40
CA MET A 1 -17.22 31.02 -55.74
C MET A 1 -17.21 30.70 -54.27
N GLY A 2 -16.88 31.63 -53.51
CA GLY A 2 -17.34 32.01 -52.21
C GLY A 2 -16.64 31.33 -51.05
N GLY A 3 -15.42 31.79 -50.74
CA GLY A 3 -14.74 31.46 -49.51
C GLY A 3 -15.37 32.15 -48.31
N GLY A 4 -16.00 31.37 -47.44
CA GLY A 4 -16.32 31.78 -46.08
C GLY A 4 -15.13 31.54 -45.18
N GLY A 5 -14.16 32.46 -45.12
CA GLY A 5 -13.14 32.51 -44.10
C GLY A 5 -13.76 32.99 -42.77
N GLY A 6 -14.46 32.12 -42.05
CA GLY A 6 -14.89 32.41 -40.70
C GLY A 6 -13.66 32.58 -39.80
N ASN A 7 -13.60 33.69 -39.07
CA ASN A 7 -12.62 33.92 -38.01
C ASN A 7 -12.77 32.76 -36.99
N ARG A 8 -11.85 31.79 -37.00
CA ARG A 8 -11.79 30.77 -35.95
C ARG A 8 -11.38 31.47 -34.64
N HIS A 9 -12.22 31.29 -33.64
CA HIS A 9 -11.92 31.80 -32.30
C HIS A 9 -10.83 30.94 -31.64
N GLU A 10 -10.17 31.46 -30.65
CA GLU A 10 -9.13 30.77 -29.86
C GLU A 10 -9.66 29.45 -29.27
N SER A 11 -10.93 29.44 -28.83
CA SER A 11 -11.62 28.23 -28.36
C SER A 11 -11.71 27.08 -29.39
N ASP A 12 -11.84 27.46 -30.69
CA ASP A 12 -11.89 26.46 -31.78
C ASP A 12 -10.50 25.82 -32.00
N ILE A 13 -9.44 26.63 -31.77
CA ILE A 13 -8.05 26.18 -31.84
C ILE A 13 -7.75 25.22 -30.71
N VAL A 14 -8.17 25.54 -29.47
CA VAL A 14 -8.03 24.63 -28.29
C VAL A 14 -8.74 23.32 -28.55
N ALA A 15 -10.00 23.34 -29.00
CA ALA A 15 -10.78 22.15 -29.30
C ALA A 15 -10.12 21.30 -30.40
N SER A 16 -9.62 21.94 -31.47
CA SER A 16 -8.90 21.26 -32.55
C SER A 16 -7.62 20.59 -32.06
N PHE A 17 -6.85 21.28 -31.21
CA PHE A 17 -5.61 20.74 -30.65
C PHE A 17 -5.87 19.57 -29.68
N THR A 18 -6.90 19.68 -28.83
CA THR A 18 -7.35 18.60 -27.94
C THR A 18 -7.70 17.33 -28.72
N HIS A 19 -8.37 17.49 -29.87
CA HIS A 19 -8.70 16.38 -30.73
C HIS A 19 -7.45 15.76 -31.37
N ILE A 20 -6.47 16.55 -31.80
CA ILE A 20 -5.18 16.03 -32.35
C ILE A 20 -4.43 15.24 -31.27
N LEU A 21 -4.36 15.74 -30.04
CA LEU A 21 -3.74 15.04 -28.93
C LEU A 21 -4.50 13.77 -28.51
N ASN A 22 -5.70 13.53 -29.05
CA ASN A 22 -6.56 12.40 -28.66
C ASN A 22 -6.85 12.40 -27.15
N LEU A 23 -7.19 13.58 -26.61
CA LEU A 23 -7.54 13.75 -25.19
C LEU A 23 -9.07 13.81 -25.03
N PRO A 24 -9.63 13.37 -23.89
CA PRO A 24 -11.06 13.45 -23.62
C PRO A 24 -11.56 14.89 -23.62
N ASN A 25 -12.73 15.16 -24.16
CA ASN A 25 -13.33 16.48 -24.43
C ASN A 25 -13.53 17.42 -23.21
N LYS A 26 -13.11 17.09 -22.01
CA LYS A 26 -13.35 17.87 -20.78
C LYS A 26 -12.10 18.37 -20.09
N THR A 27 -10.94 18.15 -20.64
CA THR A 27 -9.68 18.58 -20.05
C THR A 27 -9.18 19.83 -20.78
N ASP A 28 -9.72 20.96 -20.45
CA ASP A 28 -9.17 22.25 -20.84
C ASP A 28 -8.32 22.84 -19.70
N GLY A 29 -7.39 23.70 -20.00
CA GLY A 29 -6.54 24.37 -19.03
C GLY A 29 -7.27 25.36 -18.14
N THR A 30 -8.60 25.50 -18.30
CA THR A 30 -9.38 26.47 -17.56
C THR A 30 -9.44 26.20 -16.07
N LEU A 31 -9.24 24.97 -15.67
CA LEU A 31 -9.24 24.53 -14.26
C LEU A 31 -7.90 24.76 -13.55
N HIS A 32 -6.80 24.88 -14.30
CA HIS A 32 -5.48 25.07 -13.73
C HIS A 32 -5.09 26.55 -13.68
N LYS A 33 -4.81 27.06 -12.51
CA LYS A 33 -4.36 28.44 -12.26
C LYS A 33 -2.99 28.43 -11.59
N TYR A 34 -2.01 29.04 -12.25
CA TYR A 34 -0.71 29.28 -11.63
C TYR A 34 -0.74 30.46 -10.67
N LYS A 35 0.29 30.61 -9.84
CA LYS A 35 0.44 31.75 -8.94
C LYS A 35 0.38 33.06 -9.74
N PRO A 36 -0.47 34.03 -9.34
CA PRO A 36 -0.53 35.32 -10.01
C PRO A 36 0.82 36.01 -9.99
N GLN A 37 1.29 36.45 -11.18
CA GLN A 37 2.45 37.30 -11.34
C GLN A 37 2.02 38.56 -12.07
N LYS A 38 2.55 39.70 -11.66
CA LYS A 38 2.17 41.00 -12.25
C LYS A 38 2.44 41.00 -13.77
N GLY A 39 1.40 41.12 -14.58
CA GLY A 39 1.48 41.19 -16.05
C GLY A 39 1.52 39.82 -16.76
N ILE A 40 1.33 38.69 -16.06
CA ILE A 40 1.32 37.36 -16.67
C ILE A 40 -0.04 36.72 -16.43
N ALA A 41 -0.64 36.15 -17.50
CA ALA A 41 -1.79 35.29 -17.36
C ALA A 41 -1.42 34.05 -16.50
N THR A 42 -2.35 33.65 -15.66
CA THR A 42 -2.11 32.57 -14.68
C THR A 42 -2.85 31.27 -15.03
N LYS A 43 -3.50 31.24 -16.19
CA LYS A 43 -4.35 30.16 -16.65
C LYS A 43 -3.99 29.86 -18.10
N PRO A 44 -3.40 28.70 -18.41
CA PRO A 44 -3.15 28.29 -19.78
C PRO A 44 -4.45 27.98 -20.52
N ASP A 45 -4.43 28.03 -21.85
CA ASP A 45 -5.58 27.72 -22.70
C ASP A 45 -5.93 26.25 -22.69
N GLY A 46 -4.93 25.38 -22.48
CA GLY A 46 -5.08 23.96 -22.26
C GLY A 46 -4.08 23.44 -21.23
N TYR A 47 -4.57 22.60 -20.32
CA TYR A 47 -3.74 21.92 -19.32
C TYR A 47 -4.23 20.49 -19.17
N TYR A 48 -3.43 19.54 -19.63
CA TYR A 48 -3.83 18.14 -19.76
C TYR A 48 -2.81 17.25 -19.04
N TYR A 49 -3.29 16.17 -18.48
CA TYR A 49 -2.43 15.17 -17.86
C TYR A 49 -2.69 13.79 -18.44
N TYR A 50 -1.63 13.10 -18.80
CA TYR A 50 -1.71 11.75 -19.35
C TYR A 50 -0.47 10.93 -18.97
N GLU A 51 -0.68 9.79 -18.32
CA GLU A 51 0.37 8.82 -17.94
C GLU A 51 1.66 9.43 -17.35
N GLY A 52 1.54 10.36 -16.42
CA GLY A 52 2.67 10.99 -15.74
C GLY A 52 3.25 12.22 -16.45
N ILE A 53 2.68 12.61 -17.61
CA ILE A 53 3.13 13.74 -18.40
C ILE A 53 2.09 14.86 -18.35
N THR A 54 2.53 16.09 -18.10
CA THR A 54 1.69 17.29 -18.20
C THR A 54 1.85 17.92 -19.58
N PHE A 55 0.73 18.20 -20.25
CA PHE A 55 0.67 18.92 -21.51
C PHE A 55 0.09 20.30 -21.28
N ILE A 56 0.80 21.36 -21.68
CA ILE A 56 0.41 22.76 -21.47
C ILE A 56 0.24 23.42 -22.84
N LEU A 57 -0.91 24.04 -23.09
CA LEU A 57 -1.20 24.73 -24.35
C LEU A 57 -1.34 26.23 -24.16
N ASP A 58 -0.65 26.99 -24.99
CA ASP A 58 -0.89 28.44 -25.27
C ASP A 58 -1.41 28.53 -26.72
N ALA A 59 -2.72 28.74 -26.85
CA ALA A 59 -3.38 28.84 -28.15
C ALA A 59 -3.54 30.31 -28.55
N LYS A 60 -3.49 30.57 -29.84
CA LYS A 60 -3.77 31.91 -30.42
C LYS A 60 -4.65 31.77 -31.66
N ALA A 61 -5.40 32.82 -31.98
CA ALA A 61 -6.12 32.88 -33.23
C ALA A 61 -5.16 32.80 -34.43
N PRO A 62 -5.58 32.28 -35.61
CA PRO A 62 -4.70 31.96 -36.73
C PRO A 62 -3.83 33.09 -37.27
N ASN A 63 -4.16 34.32 -36.98
CA ASN A 63 -3.43 35.53 -37.46
C ASN A 63 -2.70 36.27 -36.32
N GLN A 64 -2.64 35.67 -35.15
CA GLN A 64 -1.95 36.25 -33.99
C GLN A 64 -0.57 35.58 -33.81
N ALA A 65 0.40 36.41 -33.42
CA ALA A 65 1.72 35.93 -33.06
C ALA A 65 1.71 35.31 -31.66
N PHE A 66 2.58 34.32 -31.43
CA PHE A 66 2.78 33.76 -30.11
C PHE A 66 3.37 34.79 -29.14
N THR A 67 2.95 34.69 -27.90
CA THR A 67 3.45 35.49 -26.78
C THR A 67 4.36 34.68 -25.88
N GLY A 68 5.05 35.31 -24.93
CA GLY A 68 5.88 34.59 -23.92
C GLY A 68 5.08 33.96 -22.78
N GLN A 69 3.78 33.72 -22.93
CA GLN A 69 2.94 33.19 -21.87
C GLN A 69 3.28 31.71 -21.53
N LEU A 70 3.50 30.87 -22.56
CA LEU A 70 3.86 29.48 -22.38
C LEU A 70 5.14 29.32 -21.56
N GLU A 71 6.17 30.12 -21.84
CA GLU A 71 7.44 30.06 -21.09
C GLU A 71 7.25 30.39 -19.60
N SER A 72 6.28 31.25 -19.30
CA SER A 72 5.91 31.56 -17.92
C SER A 72 5.20 30.42 -17.26
N TYR A 73 4.28 29.72 -17.95
CA TYR A 73 3.60 28.55 -17.46
C TYR A 73 4.59 27.40 -17.21
N MET A 74 5.48 27.12 -18.15
CA MET A 74 6.51 26.08 -18.02
C MET A 74 7.44 26.30 -16.82
N LYS A 75 7.78 27.57 -16.49
CA LYS A 75 8.57 27.89 -15.29
C LYS A 75 7.83 27.66 -13.98
N LEU A 76 6.51 27.68 -14.01
CA LEU A 76 5.64 27.46 -12.85
C LEU A 76 5.22 25.99 -12.70
N GLU A 77 5.48 25.17 -13.73
CA GLU A 77 5.10 23.76 -13.71
C GLU A 77 5.91 22.98 -12.66
N SER A 78 5.21 22.21 -11.87
CA SER A 78 5.80 21.41 -10.78
C SER A 78 6.12 19.98 -11.18
N ASN A 79 5.52 19.48 -12.28
CA ASN A 79 5.85 18.19 -12.83
C ASN A 79 7.12 18.28 -13.68
N ASP A 80 8.16 17.55 -13.36
CA ASP A 80 9.40 17.48 -14.14
C ASP A 80 9.17 16.90 -15.55
N ASN A 81 8.06 16.19 -15.77
CA ASN A 81 7.70 15.58 -17.04
C ASN A 81 6.55 16.38 -17.67
N PHE A 82 6.91 17.42 -18.37
CA PHE A 82 5.92 18.24 -19.09
C PHE A 82 6.33 18.54 -20.51
N ILE A 83 5.32 18.80 -21.34
CA ILE A 83 5.43 19.29 -22.71
C ILE A 83 4.57 20.55 -22.85
N GLY A 84 5.16 21.63 -23.32
CA GLY A 84 4.48 22.86 -23.64
C GLY A 84 4.27 23.01 -25.16
N PHE A 85 3.10 23.50 -25.55
CA PHE A 85 2.76 23.74 -26.95
C PHE A 85 2.31 25.16 -27.19
N LYS A 86 2.77 25.75 -28.30
CA LYS A 86 2.14 26.92 -28.89
C LYS A 86 1.48 26.50 -30.19
N TYR A 87 0.20 26.82 -30.35
CA TYR A 87 -0.56 26.43 -31.53
C TYR A 87 -1.58 27.49 -31.92
N ASN A 88 -1.63 27.87 -33.23
CA ASN A 88 -2.62 28.82 -33.75
C ASN A 88 -3.36 28.24 -34.97
N GLY A 89 -3.33 26.95 -35.21
CA GLY A 89 -3.92 26.31 -36.38
C GLY A 89 -3.06 26.33 -37.64
N LYS A 90 -1.95 27.10 -37.65
CA LYS A 90 -0.99 27.18 -38.77
C LYS A 90 0.44 26.99 -38.30
N ALA A 91 0.85 27.70 -37.25
CA ALA A 91 2.15 27.59 -36.65
C ALA A 91 2.10 26.70 -35.40
N PHE A 92 3.18 25.96 -35.15
CA PHE A 92 3.30 25.05 -34.04
C PHE A 92 4.72 25.09 -33.45
N GLU A 93 4.81 25.15 -32.13
CA GLU A 93 6.06 24.99 -31.40
C GLU A 93 5.83 23.97 -30.26
N CYS A 94 6.78 23.07 -30.09
CA CYS A 94 6.77 22.03 -29.02
C CYS A 94 7.98 22.21 -28.12
N TYR A 95 7.75 22.24 -26.82
CA TYR A 95 8.79 22.38 -25.79
C TYR A 95 8.73 21.17 -24.85
N VAL A 96 9.80 20.41 -24.75
CA VAL A 96 9.93 19.30 -23.81
C VAL A 96 10.80 19.74 -22.63
N ARG A 97 10.24 19.72 -21.43
CA ARG A 97 10.92 20.22 -20.21
C ARG A 97 11.47 21.65 -20.39
N GLY A 98 10.73 22.49 -21.10
CA GLY A 98 11.11 23.89 -21.38
C GLY A 98 12.11 24.06 -22.53
N VAL A 99 12.55 23.01 -23.20
CA VAL A 99 13.49 23.05 -24.34
C VAL A 99 12.73 22.91 -25.65
N LEU A 100 12.87 23.88 -26.54
CA LEU A 100 12.23 23.86 -27.87
C LEU A 100 12.75 22.67 -28.71
N GLN A 101 11.82 21.89 -29.25
CA GLN A 101 12.07 20.78 -30.16
C GLN A 101 11.90 21.25 -31.62
N LYS A 102 13.01 21.53 -32.28
CA LYS A 102 13.01 22.11 -33.65
C LYS A 102 12.56 21.14 -34.75
N ASP A 103 12.60 19.85 -34.47
CA ASP A 103 12.17 18.76 -35.35
C ASP A 103 10.66 18.48 -35.24
N GLU A 104 9.98 19.01 -34.22
CA GLU A 104 8.53 18.93 -34.07
C GLU A 104 7.85 20.07 -34.82
N ILE A 105 7.52 19.84 -36.10
CA ILE A 105 6.95 20.85 -37.00
C ILE A 105 5.42 20.77 -37.12
N TYR A 106 4.81 19.65 -36.68
CA TYR A 106 3.36 19.44 -36.66
C TYR A 106 2.94 18.76 -35.37
N PRO A 107 1.76 19.08 -34.82
CA PRO A 107 1.25 18.40 -33.63
C PRO A 107 0.90 16.94 -33.93
N GLN A 108 1.27 16.07 -33.01
CA GLN A 108 1.01 14.64 -33.03
C GLN A 108 0.07 14.27 -31.87
N ASP A 109 -0.30 13.00 -31.76
CA ASP A 109 -1.06 12.52 -30.62
C ASP A 109 -0.22 12.41 -29.33
N ARG A 110 -0.92 12.24 -28.21
CA ARG A 110 -0.28 12.16 -26.87
C ARG A 110 0.65 10.94 -26.75
N ASP A 111 0.30 9.81 -27.39
CA ASP A 111 1.08 8.58 -27.31
C ASP A 111 2.41 8.70 -28.05
N TYR A 112 2.43 9.39 -29.21
CA TYR A 112 3.65 9.73 -29.90
C TYR A 112 4.63 10.51 -29.00
N TYR A 113 4.15 11.56 -28.31
CA TYR A 113 5.00 12.37 -27.42
C TYR A 113 5.47 11.57 -26.22
N ARG A 114 4.61 10.72 -25.67
CA ARG A 114 4.95 9.82 -24.57
C ARG A 114 6.08 8.86 -24.98
N GLU A 115 5.93 8.19 -26.11
CA GLU A 115 6.90 7.19 -26.57
C GLU A 115 8.24 7.83 -26.97
N LYS A 116 8.20 8.99 -27.62
CA LYS A 116 9.41 9.68 -28.07
C LYS A 116 10.21 10.30 -26.93
N TYR A 117 9.56 10.99 -26.00
CA TYR A 117 10.24 11.79 -24.98
C TYR A 117 10.22 11.21 -23.57
N PHE A 118 9.31 10.29 -23.29
CA PHE A 118 9.13 9.66 -21.99
C PHE A 118 8.92 8.14 -22.12
N PRO A 119 9.88 7.40 -22.71
CA PRO A 119 9.73 5.98 -23.00
C PRO A 119 9.66 5.09 -21.74
N GLN A 120 10.10 5.60 -20.58
CA GLN A 120 9.94 4.91 -19.32
C GLN A 120 8.57 5.23 -18.72
N LYS A 121 7.83 4.18 -18.30
CA LYS A 121 6.56 4.34 -17.61
C LYS A 121 6.78 5.14 -16.32
N ILE A 122 6.26 6.37 -16.26
CA ILE A 122 6.36 7.21 -15.07
C ILE A 122 5.33 6.72 -14.06
N SER A 123 5.80 6.29 -12.89
CA SER A 123 4.90 5.86 -11.83
C SER A 123 4.14 7.08 -11.27
N ASN A 124 2.82 7.09 -11.45
CA ASN A 124 1.93 8.10 -10.84
C ASN A 124 2.11 8.18 -9.33
N GLU A 125 2.41 7.06 -8.67
CA GLU A 125 2.65 6.99 -7.23
C GLU A 125 3.87 7.81 -6.78
N ASN A 126 4.94 7.87 -7.57
CA ASN A 126 6.11 8.70 -7.25
C ASN A 126 5.80 10.20 -7.33
N ILE A 127 4.98 10.61 -8.29
CA ILE A 127 4.53 12.01 -8.43
C ILE A 127 3.65 12.37 -7.23
N VAL A 128 2.65 11.55 -6.95
CA VAL A 128 1.74 11.73 -5.81
C VAL A 128 2.50 11.79 -4.49
N SER A 129 3.51 10.94 -4.31
CA SER A 129 4.35 10.93 -3.10
C SER A 129 5.15 12.22 -2.92
N LYS A 130 5.78 12.74 -4.00
CA LYS A 130 6.51 14.01 -3.97
C LYS A 130 5.58 15.18 -3.64
N SER A 131 4.44 15.26 -4.30
CA SER A 131 3.46 16.32 -4.10
C SER A 131 2.81 16.29 -2.72
N ALA A 132 2.47 15.10 -2.22
CA ALA A 132 1.93 14.93 -0.86
C ALA A 132 2.93 15.41 0.20
N LYS A 133 4.22 15.09 0.05
CA LYS A 133 5.29 15.57 0.93
C LYS A 133 5.47 17.09 0.85
N LYS A 134 5.47 17.65 -0.36
CA LYS A 134 5.58 19.10 -0.59
C LYS A 134 4.41 19.84 0.06
N LEU A 135 3.18 19.36 -0.17
CA LEU A 135 1.98 19.94 0.40
C LEU A 135 1.96 19.87 1.94
N ALA A 136 2.36 18.74 2.52
CA ALA A 136 2.48 18.61 3.99
C ALA A 136 3.50 19.60 4.57
N ASN A 137 4.60 19.89 3.88
CA ASN A 137 5.57 20.89 4.29
C ASN A 137 5.01 22.31 4.17
N LEU A 138 4.25 22.63 3.10
CA LEU A 138 3.60 23.91 2.93
C LEU A 138 2.62 24.20 4.08
N PHE A 139 1.75 23.25 4.43
CA PHE A 139 0.84 23.38 5.57
C PHE A 139 1.58 23.58 6.90
N ARG A 140 2.65 22.80 7.12
CA ARG A 140 3.45 22.93 8.36
C ARG A 140 4.08 24.32 8.47
N ASN A 141 4.62 24.85 7.39
CA ASN A 141 5.27 26.15 7.36
C ASN A 141 4.26 27.31 7.53
N SER A 142 3.03 27.15 7.04
CA SER A 142 1.94 28.14 7.16
C SER A 142 1.31 28.21 8.55
N LYS A 143 1.66 27.28 9.47
CA LYS A 143 1.11 27.18 10.83
C LYS A 143 -0.43 27.00 10.87
N ILE A 144 -1.01 26.46 9.82
CA ILE A 144 -2.42 26.06 9.78
C ILE A 144 -2.61 24.84 10.67
N ASP A 145 -3.73 24.77 11.39
CA ASP A 145 -4.07 23.62 12.22
C ASP A 145 -4.15 22.36 11.36
N LYS A 146 -3.54 21.27 11.84
CA LYS A 146 -3.46 20.02 11.11
C LYS A 146 -4.82 19.42 10.77
N GLN A 147 -5.83 19.64 11.63
CA GLN A 147 -7.19 19.17 11.39
C GLN A 147 -7.86 19.87 10.22
N MET A 148 -7.40 21.09 9.88
CA MET A 148 -7.94 21.86 8.77
C MET A 148 -7.37 21.51 7.40
N ASN A 149 -6.26 20.79 7.36
CA ASN A 149 -5.54 20.54 6.11
C ASN A 149 -6.38 19.72 5.11
N VAL A 150 -6.98 18.63 5.55
CA VAL A 150 -7.77 17.74 4.65
C VAL A 150 -9.07 18.39 4.21
N PRO A 151 -9.88 19.03 5.07
CA PRO A 151 -11.05 19.80 4.65
C PRO A 151 -10.71 20.91 3.66
N PHE A 152 -9.59 21.60 3.85
CA PHE A 152 -9.13 22.64 2.92
C PHE A 152 -8.76 22.06 1.55
N ILE A 153 -7.99 20.96 1.53
CA ILE A 153 -7.65 20.23 0.28
C ILE A 153 -8.94 19.83 -0.45
N GLY A 154 -9.87 19.22 0.27
CA GLY A 154 -11.12 18.76 -0.32
C GLY A 154 -11.99 19.91 -0.86
N ALA A 155 -12.06 21.02 -0.15
CA ALA A 155 -12.78 22.19 -0.64
C ALA A 155 -12.18 22.75 -1.95
N VAL A 156 -10.85 22.85 -2.03
CA VAL A 156 -10.16 23.27 -3.26
C VAL A 156 -10.42 22.29 -4.39
N MET A 157 -10.27 20.99 -4.15
CA MET A 157 -10.49 19.96 -5.17
C MET A 157 -11.93 19.92 -5.67
N LEU A 158 -12.91 20.04 -4.76
CA LEU A 158 -14.33 20.13 -5.15
C LEU A 158 -14.60 21.35 -6.01
N CYS A 159 -14.10 22.52 -5.64
CA CYS A 159 -14.25 23.73 -6.45
C CYS A 159 -13.64 23.54 -7.84
N ILE A 160 -12.44 22.98 -7.95
CA ILE A 160 -11.79 22.69 -9.23
C ILE A 160 -12.66 21.73 -10.06
N LYS A 161 -13.09 20.61 -9.46
CA LYS A 161 -13.89 19.59 -10.16
C LYS A 161 -15.18 20.13 -10.77
N PHE A 162 -15.88 20.96 -10.01
CA PHE A 162 -17.19 21.47 -10.43
C PHE A 162 -17.12 22.85 -11.12
N GLY A 163 -15.89 23.32 -11.44
CA GLY A 163 -15.69 24.56 -12.18
C GLY A 163 -16.01 25.83 -11.39
N GLU A 164 -16.01 25.76 -10.06
CA GLU A 164 -16.23 26.89 -9.19
C GLU A 164 -14.97 27.79 -9.13
N ASP A 165 -15.16 29.10 -9.30
CA ASP A 165 -14.06 30.04 -9.27
C ASP A 165 -13.52 30.29 -7.86
N ILE A 166 -12.20 30.17 -7.70
CA ILE A 166 -11.48 30.49 -6.47
C ILE A 166 -10.82 31.86 -6.62
N ASP A 167 -11.30 32.84 -5.86
CA ASP A 167 -10.74 34.20 -5.85
C ASP A 167 -9.43 34.23 -5.06
N LEU A 168 -8.31 34.33 -5.78
CA LEU A 168 -6.95 34.29 -5.23
C LEU A 168 -6.40 35.65 -4.80
N THR A 169 -7.22 36.70 -4.66
CA THR A 169 -6.74 38.06 -4.38
C THR A 169 -6.34 38.31 -2.94
N SER A 170 -6.97 37.66 -1.99
CA SER A 170 -6.65 37.74 -0.55
C SER A 170 -6.98 36.45 0.19
N THR A 171 -6.47 36.28 1.42
CA THR A 171 -6.83 35.16 2.29
C THR A 171 -8.33 35.05 2.49
N SER A 172 -9.01 36.18 2.74
CA SER A 172 -10.46 36.20 2.97
C SER A 172 -11.25 35.87 1.71
N THR A 173 -10.84 36.33 0.53
CA THR A 173 -11.52 35.99 -0.73
C THR A 173 -11.34 34.55 -1.12
N ILE A 174 -10.15 33.95 -0.89
CA ILE A 174 -9.92 32.50 -1.06
C ILE A 174 -10.91 31.71 -0.21
N LEU A 175 -10.96 31.97 1.10
CA LEU A 175 -11.83 31.21 2.03
C LEU A 175 -13.31 31.41 1.72
N ASN A 176 -13.73 32.62 1.38
CA ASN A 176 -15.12 32.93 1.03
C ASN A 176 -15.52 32.28 -0.31
N SER A 177 -14.67 32.31 -1.32
CA SER A 177 -14.95 31.66 -2.61
C SER A 177 -14.99 30.14 -2.48
N LEU A 178 -14.09 29.53 -1.71
CA LEU A 178 -14.14 28.10 -1.38
C LEU A 178 -15.42 27.73 -0.64
N SER A 179 -15.82 28.52 0.37
CA SER A 179 -17.06 28.28 1.11
C SER A 179 -18.28 28.35 0.21
N ARG A 180 -18.36 29.37 -0.67
CA ARG A 180 -19.42 29.52 -1.66
C ARG A 180 -19.41 28.40 -2.68
N GLY A 181 -18.24 28.02 -3.21
CA GLY A 181 -18.10 26.94 -4.17
C GLY A 181 -18.57 25.60 -3.59
N VAL A 182 -18.14 25.25 -2.37
CA VAL A 182 -18.63 24.07 -1.67
C VAL A 182 -20.16 24.13 -1.46
N GLU A 183 -20.71 25.32 -1.16
CA GLU A 183 -22.14 25.52 -1.05
C GLU A 183 -22.87 25.23 -2.36
N ASN A 184 -22.37 25.73 -3.48
CA ASN A 184 -22.97 25.51 -4.79
C ASN A 184 -22.94 24.05 -5.19
N VAL A 185 -21.79 23.37 -4.98
CA VAL A 185 -21.64 21.93 -5.28
C VAL A 185 -22.60 21.05 -4.48
N ILE A 186 -22.94 21.47 -3.25
CA ILE A 186 -23.77 20.67 -2.33
C ILE A 186 -25.24 21.13 -2.31
N ARG A 187 -25.63 22.16 -3.08
CA ARG A 187 -26.94 22.83 -2.98
C ARG A 187 -28.16 21.91 -3.11
N ASP A 188 -28.08 20.89 -3.94
CA ASP A 188 -29.25 20.15 -4.41
C ASP A 188 -29.47 18.79 -3.70
N ASN A 189 -28.97 18.63 -2.46
CA ASN A 189 -28.84 17.30 -1.89
C ASN A 189 -29.35 17.04 -0.47
N PRO A 190 -29.79 15.76 -0.17
CA PRO A 190 -30.48 15.37 1.06
C PRO A 190 -29.71 15.58 2.39
N LEU A 191 -30.38 15.37 3.53
CA LEU A 191 -29.95 15.64 4.92
C LEU A 191 -28.51 15.25 5.29
N THR A 192 -27.98 14.14 4.79
CA THR A 192 -26.59 13.68 5.05
C THR A 192 -25.53 14.61 4.47
N ARG A 193 -25.81 15.30 3.36
CA ARG A 193 -24.90 16.30 2.78
C ARG A 193 -24.90 17.60 3.55
N ARG A 194 -25.98 17.92 4.23
CA ARG A 194 -26.06 19.11 5.06
C ARG A 194 -25.02 19.07 6.20
N GLN A 195 -24.84 17.93 6.85
CA GLN A 195 -23.81 17.74 7.88
C GLN A 195 -22.39 17.91 7.33
N LYS A 196 -22.10 17.31 6.16
CA LYS A 196 -20.77 17.41 5.50
C LYS A 196 -20.46 18.86 5.08
N LYS A 197 -21.46 19.57 4.55
CA LYS A 197 -21.36 20.99 4.20
C LYS A 197 -20.99 21.84 5.42
N GLU A 198 -21.68 21.63 6.54
CA GLU A 198 -21.40 22.36 7.77
C GLU A 198 -19.99 22.10 8.29
N PHE A 199 -19.51 20.85 8.23
CA PHE A 199 -18.16 20.50 8.65
C PHE A 199 -17.08 21.20 7.80
N ILE A 200 -17.21 21.17 6.47
CA ILE A 200 -16.27 21.86 5.56
C ILE A 200 -16.32 23.37 5.81
N LYS A 201 -17.52 23.95 5.98
CA LYS A 201 -17.67 25.38 6.30
C LYS A 201 -17.05 25.75 7.65
N LEU A 202 -17.24 24.94 8.67
CA LEU A 202 -16.60 25.15 9.99
C LEU A 202 -15.09 25.13 9.85
N ALA A 203 -14.55 24.16 9.10
CA ALA A 203 -13.12 24.08 8.83
C ALA A 203 -12.58 25.31 8.09
N LEU A 204 -13.27 25.81 7.05
CA LEU A 204 -12.87 27.01 6.32
C LEU A 204 -13.01 28.29 7.17
N ASN A 205 -13.77 28.27 8.26
CA ASN A 205 -13.89 29.36 9.21
C ASN A 205 -12.82 29.36 10.31
N ASP A 206 -11.92 28.40 10.32
CA ASP A 206 -10.87 28.25 11.33
C ASP A 206 -9.98 29.50 11.44
N SER A 207 -9.58 29.80 12.67
CA SER A 207 -8.78 30.99 12.98
C SER A 207 -7.36 30.93 12.45
N THR A 208 -6.78 29.74 12.29
CA THR A 208 -5.42 29.54 11.77
C THR A 208 -5.39 29.74 10.24
N LEU A 209 -6.42 29.26 9.55
CA LEU A 209 -6.63 29.52 8.12
C LEU A 209 -6.81 31.02 7.84
N LYS A 210 -7.64 31.71 8.64
CA LYS A 210 -7.88 33.17 8.49
C LYS A 210 -6.63 34.01 8.71
N ARG A 211 -5.68 33.54 9.53
CA ARG A 211 -4.41 34.22 9.82
C ARG A 211 -3.28 33.80 8.87
N ALA A 212 -3.48 32.80 8.05
CA ALA A 212 -2.48 32.33 7.10
C ALA A 212 -2.11 33.45 6.11
N LYS A 213 -0.82 33.53 5.77
CA LYS A 213 -0.36 34.52 4.78
C LYS A 213 -0.91 34.13 3.41
N ILE A 214 -1.35 35.13 2.65
CA ILE A 214 -1.86 34.93 1.29
C ILE A 214 -0.89 34.10 0.42
N GLN A 215 0.41 34.36 0.52
CA GLN A 215 1.44 33.66 -0.25
C GLN A 215 1.48 32.16 0.06
N ASP A 216 1.30 31.79 1.33
CA ASP A 216 1.29 30.40 1.75
C ASP A 216 0.04 29.67 1.20
N LEU A 217 -1.14 30.30 1.30
CA LEU A 217 -2.38 29.75 0.74
C LEU A 217 -2.32 29.61 -0.79
N LEU A 218 -1.73 30.59 -1.49
CA LEU A 218 -1.53 30.51 -2.94
C LEU A 218 -0.67 29.31 -3.34
N LEU A 219 0.45 29.07 -2.62
CA LEU A 219 1.30 27.92 -2.87
C LEU A 219 0.57 26.59 -2.59
N ILE A 220 -0.23 26.55 -1.52
CA ILE A 220 -1.02 25.37 -1.17
C ILE A 220 -2.09 25.11 -2.26
N VAL A 221 -2.86 26.12 -2.65
CA VAL A 221 -3.88 25.99 -3.71
C VAL A 221 -3.26 25.58 -5.03
N GLN A 222 -2.12 26.15 -5.40
CA GLN A 222 -1.38 25.79 -6.61
C GLN A 222 -0.94 24.31 -6.59
N GLU A 223 -0.38 23.84 -5.47
CA GLU A 223 0.05 22.46 -5.35
C GLU A 223 -1.14 21.50 -5.40
N ILE A 224 -2.26 21.84 -4.75
CA ILE A 224 -3.51 21.05 -4.83
C ILE A 224 -4.02 21.00 -6.27
N SER A 225 -4.00 22.12 -6.98
CA SER A 225 -4.43 22.18 -8.40
C SER A 225 -3.54 21.30 -9.29
N SER A 226 -2.23 21.32 -9.07
CA SER A 226 -1.30 20.44 -9.77
C SER A 226 -1.61 18.97 -9.50
N ILE A 227 -1.80 18.60 -8.22
CA ILE A 227 -2.15 17.23 -7.84
C ILE A 227 -3.49 16.82 -8.44
N TYR A 228 -4.48 17.70 -8.42
CA TYR A 228 -5.80 17.42 -8.98
C TYR A 228 -5.73 16.99 -10.44
N SER A 229 -4.89 17.62 -11.25
CA SER A 229 -4.70 17.24 -12.65
C SER A 229 -4.14 15.83 -12.82
N PHE A 230 -3.35 15.34 -11.85
CA PHE A 230 -2.89 13.94 -11.82
C PHE A 230 -3.95 12.94 -11.33
N ILE A 231 -4.89 13.42 -10.52
CA ILE A 231 -5.93 12.61 -9.89
C ILE A 231 -7.21 12.61 -10.75
N ASN A 232 -7.35 13.57 -11.66
CA ASN A 232 -8.54 13.68 -12.51
C ASN A 232 -8.61 12.51 -13.47
N ILE A 233 -9.24 11.44 -13.00
CA ILE A 233 -9.40 10.17 -13.70
C ILE A 233 -10.52 10.36 -14.70
N SER A 234 -10.23 10.17 -15.99
CA SER A 234 -11.26 9.93 -16.99
C SER A 234 -12.01 8.63 -16.66
N ALA A 235 -13.28 8.53 -17.01
CA ALA A 235 -14.09 7.32 -16.77
C ALA A 235 -13.47 6.04 -17.36
N ASP A 236 -12.54 6.17 -18.29
CA ASP A 236 -11.82 5.05 -18.92
C ASP A 236 -10.66 4.48 -18.08
N ASP A 237 -10.16 5.24 -17.10
CA ASP A 237 -9.02 4.86 -16.23
C ASP A 237 -9.45 4.16 -14.91
N TYR A 238 -10.72 3.87 -14.73
CA TYR A 238 -11.27 3.21 -13.53
C TYR A 238 -10.72 1.81 -13.23
N ARG A 239 -9.68 1.36 -13.91
CA ARG A 239 -9.06 0.04 -13.71
C ARG A 239 -8.17 -0.03 -12.46
N GLY A 240 -8.64 0.48 -11.32
CA GLY A 240 -8.14 -0.02 -10.05
C GLY A 240 -7.07 0.76 -9.31
N HIS A 241 -6.76 2.02 -9.65
CA HIS A 241 -5.89 2.86 -8.83
C HIS A 241 -6.62 4.10 -8.31
N ASP A 242 -7.06 4.06 -7.06
CA ASP A 242 -7.53 5.25 -6.36
C ASP A 242 -6.32 6.12 -5.96
N ILE A 243 -5.90 6.96 -6.92
CA ILE A 243 -4.78 7.90 -6.74
C ILE A 243 -5.08 8.89 -5.61
N MET A 244 -6.36 9.24 -5.40
CA MET A 244 -6.79 10.11 -4.30
C MET A 244 -6.54 9.46 -2.94
N ASN A 245 -6.93 8.20 -2.75
CA ASN A 245 -6.64 7.47 -1.52
C ASN A 245 -5.14 7.31 -1.29
N SER A 246 -4.38 7.03 -2.35
CA SER A 246 -2.92 6.97 -2.28
C SER A 246 -2.32 8.32 -1.86
N PHE A 247 -2.80 9.42 -2.43
CA PHE A 247 -2.39 10.76 -2.03
C PHE A 247 -2.73 11.05 -0.57
N LEU A 248 -3.96 10.83 -0.15
CA LEU A 248 -4.41 11.11 1.22
C LEU A 248 -3.66 10.27 2.25
N ARG A 249 -3.40 8.99 1.95
CA ARG A 249 -2.59 8.10 2.78
C ARG A 249 -1.18 8.65 3.01
N ILE A 250 -0.51 9.06 1.94
CA ILE A 250 0.85 9.61 2.00
C ILE A 250 0.84 10.97 2.69
N PHE A 251 -0.10 11.85 2.33
CA PHE A 251 -0.23 13.18 2.90
C PHE A 251 -0.46 13.15 4.42
N ARG A 252 -1.40 12.33 4.91
CA ARG A 252 -1.66 12.20 6.35
C ARG A 252 -0.42 11.76 7.11
N LYS A 253 0.37 10.82 6.59
CA LYS A 253 1.59 10.40 7.25
C LYS A 253 2.62 11.53 7.39
N TRP A 254 2.82 12.32 6.35
CA TRP A 254 3.74 13.45 6.41
C TRP A 254 3.23 14.59 7.28
N ASN A 255 1.93 14.69 7.46
CA ASN A 255 1.29 15.72 8.25
C ASN A 255 1.13 15.37 9.74
N SER A 256 1.10 14.09 10.11
CA SER A 256 1.00 13.64 11.51
C SER A 256 2.39 13.45 12.12
N ALA A 257 2.73 14.27 13.13
CA ALA A 257 3.94 14.08 13.92
C ALA A 257 3.86 12.86 14.86
N ASN A 258 2.66 12.36 15.14
CA ASN A 258 2.37 11.25 16.05
C ASN A 258 1.53 10.18 15.33
N ALA A 259 2.17 9.41 14.44
CA ALA A 259 1.55 8.26 13.76
C ALA A 259 1.16 7.10 14.73
N LYS A 260 1.25 7.30 16.03
CA LYS A 260 0.85 6.34 17.06
C LYS A 260 -0.59 6.54 17.58
N GLU A 261 -1.24 7.60 17.18
CA GLU A 261 -2.61 7.85 17.63
C GLU A 261 -3.60 7.14 16.70
N LYS A 262 -4.24 6.13 17.28
CA LYS A 262 -5.43 5.41 16.82
C LYS A 262 -5.28 4.60 15.54
N GLY A 263 -4.96 3.34 15.62
CA GLY A 263 -5.24 2.16 14.78
C GLY A 263 -5.90 2.30 13.40
N GLU A 264 -6.00 3.50 12.85
CA GLU A 264 -6.61 3.80 11.56
C GLU A 264 -5.65 3.40 10.44
N VAL A 265 -6.03 2.38 9.69
CA VAL A 265 -5.23 1.81 8.61
C VAL A 265 -5.99 1.95 7.30
N PHE A 266 -5.36 2.59 6.31
CA PHE A 266 -5.94 2.69 4.96
C PHE A 266 -5.78 1.38 4.20
N THR A 267 -6.88 0.91 3.65
CA THR A 267 -6.86 -0.29 2.80
C THR A 267 -6.19 0.03 1.46
N PRO A 268 -5.20 -0.75 1.01
CA PRO A 268 -4.63 -0.60 -0.32
C PRO A 268 -5.65 -0.93 -1.42
N ASP A 269 -5.59 -0.21 -2.54
CA ASP A 269 -6.57 -0.34 -3.63
C ASP A 269 -6.63 -1.74 -4.22
N HIS A 270 -5.48 -2.41 -4.40
CA HIS A 270 -5.43 -3.78 -4.91
C HIS A 270 -6.11 -4.79 -3.97
N ILE A 271 -6.07 -4.56 -2.65
CA ILE A 271 -6.80 -5.36 -1.66
C ILE A 271 -8.30 -5.06 -1.72
N ALA A 272 -8.69 -3.79 -1.86
CA ALA A 272 -10.10 -3.43 -2.02
C ALA A 272 -10.70 -4.05 -3.29
N GLN A 273 -9.97 -4.03 -4.40
CA GLN A 273 -10.35 -4.66 -5.66
C GLN A 273 -10.48 -6.18 -5.53
N LEU A 274 -9.53 -6.84 -4.87
CA LEU A 274 -9.61 -8.27 -4.60
C LEU A 274 -10.85 -8.60 -3.78
N MET A 275 -11.12 -7.85 -2.71
CA MET A 275 -12.28 -8.08 -1.84
C MET A 275 -13.61 -7.86 -2.57
N TYR A 276 -13.71 -6.88 -3.48
CA TYR A 276 -14.86 -6.69 -4.36
C TYR A 276 -15.16 -7.96 -5.17
N LYS A 277 -14.12 -8.54 -5.78
CA LYS A 277 -14.24 -9.78 -6.58
C LYS A 277 -14.56 -10.99 -5.71
N LEU A 278 -13.92 -11.14 -4.55
CA LEU A 278 -14.14 -12.24 -3.60
C LEU A 278 -15.59 -12.23 -3.05
N ALA A 279 -16.12 -11.05 -2.76
CA ALA A 279 -17.51 -10.89 -2.33
C ALA A 279 -18.50 -11.04 -3.49
N ARG A 280 -18.03 -11.27 -4.73
CA ARG A 280 -18.87 -11.38 -5.93
C ARG A 280 -19.82 -10.19 -6.07
N CYS A 281 -19.28 -8.99 -5.84
CA CYS A 281 -20.04 -7.75 -6.01
C CYS A 281 -20.36 -7.52 -7.48
N SER A 282 -21.51 -6.92 -7.75
CA SER A 282 -21.98 -6.54 -9.07
C SER A 282 -22.80 -5.24 -8.99
N LYS A 283 -23.13 -4.66 -10.13
CA LYS A 283 -23.95 -3.45 -10.23
C LYS A 283 -25.33 -3.55 -9.54
N ASP A 284 -25.85 -4.76 -9.39
CA ASP A 284 -27.19 -5.01 -8.82
C ASP A 284 -27.18 -5.10 -7.28
N ASN A 285 -25.99 -5.14 -6.66
CA ASN A 285 -25.87 -5.31 -5.23
C ASN A 285 -25.93 -3.99 -4.46
N THR A 286 -26.49 -4.04 -3.26
CA THR A 286 -26.33 -2.99 -2.26
C THR A 286 -25.12 -3.34 -1.38
N ILE A 287 -24.10 -2.49 -1.39
CA ILE A 287 -22.83 -2.69 -0.71
C ILE A 287 -22.76 -1.80 0.52
N LEU A 288 -22.45 -2.39 1.67
CA LEU A 288 -22.19 -1.69 2.93
C LEU A 288 -20.70 -1.78 3.29
N ASP A 289 -20.14 -0.64 3.70
CA ASP A 289 -18.93 -0.56 4.48
C ASP A 289 -19.25 0.06 5.85
N PRO A 290 -19.37 -0.74 6.93
CA PRO A 290 -19.76 -0.23 8.25
C PRO A 290 -18.63 0.48 9.00
N THR A 291 -17.42 0.53 8.43
CA THR A 291 -16.21 1.16 8.99
C THR A 291 -15.45 1.88 7.89
N CYS A 292 -16.15 2.74 7.13
CA CYS A 292 -15.69 3.12 5.79
C CYS A 292 -14.42 4.00 5.76
N GLY A 293 -14.00 4.58 6.88
CA GLY A 293 -12.80 5.39 6.93
C GLY A 293 -12.78 6.49 5.86
N SER A 294 -11.87 6.41 4.90
CA SER A 294 -11.79 7.32 3.74
C SER A 294 -12.70 6.94 2.56
N GLY A 295 -13.46 5.84 2.66
CA GLY A 295 -14.35 5.37 1.61
C GLY A 295 -13.71 4.51 0.51
N THR A 296 -12.53 3.93 0.75
CA THR A 296 -11.78 3.16 -0.27
C THR A 296 -12.58 2.01 -0.88
N PHE A 297 -13.27 1.21 -0.08
CA PHE A 297 -14.10 0.12 -0.61
C PHE A 297 -15.26 0.64 -1.46
N LEU A 298 -15.87 1.74 -1.05
CA LEU A 298 -17.02 2.31 -1.74
C LEU A 298 -16.64 2.97 -3.06
N THR A 299 -15.53 3.72 -3.11
CA THR A 299 -15.00 4.31 -4.36
C THR A 299 -14.60 3.22 -5.34
N ASN A 300 -13.94 2.16 -4.85
CA ASN A 300 -13.57 1.01 -5.67
C ASN A 300 -14.82 0.27 -6.20
N ALA A 301 -15.80 0.02 -5.34
CA ALA A 301 -17.05 -0.62 -5.74
C ALA A 301 -17.80 0.22 -6.78
N MET A 302 -17.92 1.54 -6.57
CA MET A 302 -18.53 2.46 -7.50
C MET A 302 -17.88 2.42 -8.88
N ALA A 303 -16.55 2.46 -8.93
CA ALA A 303 -15.81 2.39 -10.18
C ALA A 303 -16.12 1.11 -10.97
N ASN A 304 -16.11 -0.05 -10.30
CA ASN A 304 -16.44 -1.33 -10.94
C ASN A 304 -17.89 -1.39 -11.42
N MET A 305 -18.85 -0.96 -10.59
CA MET A 305 -20.27 -0.98 -10.94
C MET A 305 -20.58 -0.03 -12.11
N LEU A 306 -19.99 1.15 -12.14
CA LEU A 306 -20.13 2.11 -13.25
C LEU A 306 -19.50 1.60 -14.55
N TYR A 307 -18.40 0.86 -14.46
CA TYR A 307 -17.80 0.19 -15.61
C TYR A 307 -18.72 -0.91 -16.17
N GLU A 308 -19.37 -1.70 -15.28
CA GLU A 308 -20.34 -2.72 -15.70
C GLU A 308 -21.58 -2.11 -16.34
N SER A 309 -22.07 -0.98 -15.84
CA SER A 309 -23.32 -0.35 -16.31
C SER A 309 -23.28 1.18 -16.22
N PRO A 310 -22.68 1.86 -17.19
CA PRO A 310 -22.62 3.33 -17.20
C PRO A 310 -23.98 4.01 -17.22
N ASN A 311 -25.00 3.35 -17.81
CA ASN A 311 -26.36 3.87 -17.94
C ASN A 311 -27.17 3.87 -16.62
N GLU A 312 -26.72 3.10 -15.61
CA GLU A 312 -27.34 3.01 -14.29
C GLU A 312 -26.63 3.86 -13.23
N SER A 313 -25.78 4.78 -13.67
CA SER A 313 -24.92 5.58 -12.80
C SER A 313 -25.67 6.26 -11.66
N LYS A 314 -26.86 6.80 -11.92
CA LYS A 314 -27.67 7.47 -10.90
C LYS A 314 -28.14 6.50 -9.79
N ASP A 315 -28.63 5.32 -10.14
CA ASP A 315 -29.07 4.33 -9.14
C ASP A 315 -27.90 3.79 -8.33
N ILE A 316 -26.77 3.50 -8.98
CA ILE A 316 -25.54 3.04 -8.31
C ILE A 316 -25.08 4.07 -7.28
N GLN A 317 -25.00 5.33 -7.67
CA GLN A 317 -24.52 6.42 -6.82
C GLN A 317 -25.49 6.78 -5.69
N GLU A 318 -26.81 6.75 -5.95
CA GLU A 318 -27.81 7.17 -4.98
C GLU A 318 -28.22 6.06 -4.01
N ASN A 319 -28.22 4.78 -4.43
CA ASN A 319 -28.92 3.72 -3.71
C ASN A 319 -28.07 2.49 -3.38
N ARG A 320 -26.93 2.26 -4.06
CA ARG A 320 -26.22 0.99 -3.97
C ARG A 320 -25.04 0.98 -3.00
N LEU A 321 -24.50 2.15 -2.65
CA LEU A 321 -23.28 2.27 -1.85
C LEU A 321 -23.58 2.96 -0.53
N ILE A 322 -23.27 2.31 0.58
CA ILE A 322 -23.57 2.81 1.93
C ILE A 322 -22.32 2.70 2.80
N GLY A 323 -21.91 3.81 3.42
CA GLY A 323 -20.78 3.87 4.34
C GLY A 323 -21.21 4.37 5.72
N ILE A 324 -20.61 3.81 6.76
CA ILE A 324 -20.76 4.30 8.14
C ILE A 324 -19.37 4.55 8.71
N GLU A 325 -19.20 5.71 9.35
CA GLU A 325 -17.96 6.11 9.98
C GLU A 325 -18.28 6.92 11.23
N SER A 326 -17.71 6.54 12.37
CA SER A 326 -17.98 7.19 13.65
C SER A 326 -17.22 8.50 13.84
N ASN A 327 -16.11 8.68 13.14
CA ASN A 327 -15.29 9.88 13.22
C ASN A 327 -15.74 10.91 12.18
N ASP A 328 -16.15 12.10 12.64
CA ASP A 328 -16.63 13.20 11.77
C ASP A 328 -15.66 13.58 10.67
N PHE A 329 -14.37 13.61 10.97
CA PHE A 329 -13.33 13.95 10.02
C PHE A 329 -13.22 12.89 8.90
N ASN A 330 -13.18 11.60 9.26
CA ASN A 330 -13.11 10.52 8.29
C ASN A 330 -14.41 10.39 7.47
N ALA A 331 -15.57 10.57 8.10
CA ALA A 331 -16.86 10.59 7.39
C ALA A 331 -16.91 11.72 6.35
N THR A 332 -16.39 12.90 6.71
CA THR A 332 -16.26 14.03 5.77
C THR A 332 -15.30 13.69 4.63
N LEU A 333 -14.17 13.08 4.96
CA LEU A 333 -13.18 12.65 3.98
C LEU A 333 -13.76 11.61 3.00
N ALA A 334 -14.47 10.60 3.52
CA ALA A 334 -15.16 9.62 2.69
C ALA A 334 -16.19 10.27 1.75
N GLY A 335 -17.00 11.18 2.29
CA GLY A 335 -17.97 11.91 1.48
C GLY A 335 -17.33 12.76 0.37
N MET A 336 -16.23 13.45 0.69
CA MET A 336 -15.46 14.21 -0.31
C MET A 336 -14.86 13.29 -1.36
N ASN A 337 -14.28 12.16 -0.94
CA ASN A 337 -13.69 11.18 -1.84
C ASN A 337 -14.73 10.62 -2.81
N MET A 338 -15.90 10.22 -2.32
CA MET A 338 -17.02 9.77 -3.15
C MET A 338 -17.46 10.87 -4.15
N MET A 339 -17.62 12.12 -3.70
CA MET A 339 -17.97 13.24 -4.60
C MET A 339 -16.91 13.51 -5.67
N LEU A 340 -15.63 13.40 -5.32
CA LEU A 340 -14.53 13.55 -6.26
C LEU A 340 -14.51 12.43 -7.31
N HIS A 341 -15.02 11.25 -7.00
CA HIS A 341 -15.19 10.15 -7.96
C HIS A 341 -16.54 10.20 -8.72
N GLY A 342 -17.32 11.25 -8.56
CA GLY A 342 -18.55 11.48 -9.33
C GLY A 342 -19.82 11.09 -8.61
N ASP A 343 -19.74 10.57 -7.38
CA ASP A 343 -20.93 10.34 -6.58
C ASP A 343 -21.51 11.67 -6.12
N GLY A 344 -22.62 12.02 -6.72
CA GLY A 344 -23.39 13.17 -6.30
C GLY A 344 -24.18 12.95 -5.01
N ALA A 345 -24.49 11.72 -4.55
CA ALA A 345 -25.46 11.40 -3.51
C ALA A 345 -24.92 10.59 -2.31
N SER A 346 -23.61 10.57 -2.09
CA SER A 346 -22.94 9.65 -1.14
C SER A 346 -23.70 9.38 0.17
N ASN A 347 -24.14 8.13 0.36
CA ASN A 347 -24.77 7.64 1.58
C ASN A 347 -23.71 7.31 2.64
N ILE A 348 -22.93 8.32 3.04
CA ILE A 348 -21.97 8.21 4.12
C ILE A 348 -22.60 8.77 5.39
N TRP A 349 -22.80 7.92 6.38
CA TRP A 349 -23.39 8.30 7.66
C TRP A 349 -22.29 8.47 8.72
N CYS A 350 -22.25 9.65 9.34
CA CYS A 350 -21.42 9.89 10.50
C CYS A 350 -22.17 9.42 11.74
N ASP A 351 -22.00 8.16 12.14
CA ASP A 351 -22.69 7.55 13.25
C ASP A 351 -22.00 6.25 13.71
N ASP A 352 -22.47 5.69 14.81
CA ASP A 352 -22.04 4.39 15.31
C ASP A 352 -22.67 3.24 14.50
N CYS A 353 -21.84 2.40 13.89
CA CYS A 353 -22.28 1.27 13.07
C CYS A 353 -23.08 0.23 13.88
N PHE A 354 -22.80 0.05 15.16
CA PHE A 354 -23.54 -0.87 16.03
C PHE A 354 -25.01 -0.43 16.25
N THR A 355 -25.27 0.84 16.03
CA THR A 355 -26.62 1.40 16.06
C THR A 355 -27.26 1.44 14.67
N GLN A 356 -26.53 1.87 13.64
CA GLN A 356 -27.07 2.11 12.30
C GLN A 356 -27.29 0.84 11.50
N VAL A 357 -26.40 -0.16 11.57
CA VAL A 357 -26.55 -1.42 10.84
C VAL A 357 -27.82 -2.18 11.24
N PRO A 358 -28.15 -2.34 12.54
CA PRO A 358 -29.41 -2.97 12.94
C PRO A 358 -30.68 -2.22 12.51
N ARG A 359 -30.65 -0.89 12.43
CA ARG A 359 -31.79 -0.07 11.96
C ARG A 359 -32.13 -0.31 10.50
N ASN A 360 -31.11 -0.69 9.69
CA ASN A 360 -31.23 -0.94 8.26
C ASN A 360 -31.15 -2.44 7.93
N LYS A 361 -31.74 -3.27 8.77
CA LYS A 361 -31.71 -4.73 8.62
C LYS A 361 -32.23 -5.20 7.28
N ASN A 362 -31.51 -6.19 6.68
CA ASN A 362 -31.83 -6.78 5.38
C ASN A 362 -31.77 -5.79 4.19
N CYS A 363 -31.04 -4.69 4.31
CA CYS A 363 -30.85 -3.75 3.20
C CYS A 363 -29.58 -4.03 2.38
N TYR A 364 -28.68 -4.88 2.86
CA TYR A 364 -27.34 -5.07 2.27
C TYR A 364 -27.17 -6.46 1.68
N ASP A 365 -26.68 -6.53 0.44
CA ASP A 365 -26.33 -7.79 -0.24
C ASP A 365 -24.88 -8.18 -0.01
N ARG A 366 -24.00 -7.17 0.09
CA ARG A 366 -22.55 -7.32 0.24
C ARG A 366 -22.05 -6.42 1.36
N VAL A 367 -21.05 -6.91 2.06
CA VAL A 367 -20.33 -6.11 3.06
C VAL A 367 -18.85 -6.23 2.77
N LEU A 368 -18.21 -5.08 2.63
CA LEU A 368 -16.75 -4.96 2.50
C LEU A 368 -16.28 -4.10 3.65
N MET A 369 -15.34 -4.58 4.47
CA MET A 369 -14.89 -3.83 5.64
C MET A 369 -13.44 -4.08 6.00
N ASN A 370 -12.84 -3.08 6.62
CA ASN A 370 -11.58 -3.16 7.34
C ASN A 370 -11.79 -2.48 8.71
N PRO A 371 -12.29 -3.20 9.72
CA PRO A 371 -12.58 -2.61 11.02
C PRO A 371 -11.31 -2.07 11.69
N PRO A 372 -11.43 -1.08 12.58
CA PRO A 372 -10.28 -0.52 13.28
C PRO A 372 -9.60 -1.61 14.11
N PHE A 373 -8.25 -1.72 13.99
CA PHE A 373 -7.46 -2.67 14.76
C PHE A 373 -7.29 -2.14 16.19
N SER A 374 -8.14 -2.60 17.09
CA SER A 374 -8.15 -2.18 18.48
C SER A 374 -7.30 -3.11 19.35
N GLN A 375 -6.84 -2.58 20.50
CA GLN A 375 -6.17 -3.42 21.50
C GLN A 375 -7.16 -4.30 22.30
N SER A 376 -8.45 -4.18 22.04
CA SER A 376 -9.54 -4.83 22.78
C SER A 376 -10.14 -6.06 22.08
N ASP A 377 -9.55 -6.50 20.96
CA ASP A 377 -9.95 -7.70 20.19
C ASP A 377 -11.46 -7.72 19.81
N GLU A 378 -12.01 -6.54 19.47
CA GLU A 378 -13.45 -6.39 19.13
C GLU A 378 -13.72 -6.43 17.62
N GLU A 379 -12.73 -6.70 16.77
CA GLU A 379 -12.89 -6.69 15.32
C GLU A 379 -13.96 -7.66 14.83
N LEU A 380 -14.08 -8.84 15.46
CA LEU A 380 -15.10 -9.83 15.13
C LEU A 380 -16.52 -9.40 15.50
N LYS A 381 -16.69 -8.46 16.43
CA LYS A 381 -17.98 -7.86 16.76
C LYS A 381 -18.58 -7.09 15.57
N PHE A 382 -17.75 -6.36 14.82
CA PHE A 382 -18.18 -5.68 13.59
C PHE A 382 -18.66 -6.70 12.54
N VAL A 383 -17.91 -7.80 12.36
CA VAL A 383 -18.27 -8.90 11.45
C VAL A 383 -19.62 -9.50 11.84
N LYS A 384 -19.80 -9.82 13.13
CA LYS A 384 -21.05 -10.39 13.66
C LYS A 384 -22.25 -9.48 13.37
N VAL A 385 -22.17 -8.21 13.74
CA VAL A 385 -23.27 -7.24 13.56
C VAL A 385 -23.63 -7.08 12.09
N ALA A 386 -22.65 -7.03 11.21
CA ALA A 386 -22.91 -6.96 9.77
C ALA A 386 -23.62 -8.22 9.26
N LEU A 387 -23.15 -9.42 9.61
CA LEU A 387 -23.76 -10.70 9.23
C LEU A 387 -25.19 -10.86 9.75
N GLU A 388 -25.45 -10.51 11.00
CA GLU A 388 -26.80 -10.61 11.58
C GLU A 388 -27.82 -9.79 10.80
N ASN A 389 -27.41 -8.64 10.25
CA ASN A 389 -28.30 -7.65 9.68
C ASN A 389 -28.28 -7.58 8.15
N MET A 390 -27.37 -8.26 7.45
CA MET A 390 -27.39 -8.35 5.98
C MET A 390 -28.46 -9.33 5.48
N ARG A 391 -28.75 -9.30 4.18
CA ARG A 391 -29.68 -10.23 3.53
C ARG A 391 -29.18 -11.67 3.62
N ASN A 392 -30.13 -12.62 3.56
CA ASN A 392 -29.76 -14.04 3.42
C ASN A 392 -29.00 -14.24 2.11
N ASP A 393 -28.09 -15.21 2.09
CA ASP A 393 -27.18 -15.49 0.97
C ASP A 393 -26.23 -14.33 0.60
N GLY A 394 -26.23 -13.26 1.41
CA GLY A 394 -25.28 -12.17 1.27
C GLY A 394 -23.85 -12.62 1.58
N ILE A 395 -22.85 -11.92 1.02
CA ILE A 395 -21.44 -12.23 1.19
C ILE A 395 -20.75 -11.06 1.87
N LEU A 396 -19.95 -11.39 2.89
CA LEU A 396 -19.12 -10.44 3.62
C LEU A 396 -17.64 -10.78 3.40
N ALA A 397 -16.85 -9.78 3.02
CA ALA A 397 -15.39 -9.85 3.04
C ALA A 397 -14.83 -8.83 4.04
N SER A 398 -14.01 -9.30 4.96
CA SER A 398 -13.39 -8.44 5.99
C SER A 398 -11.90 -8.66 6.10
N VAL A 399 -11.15 -7.57 6.24
CA VAL A 399 -9.76 -7.65 6.71
C VAL A 399 -9.76 -7.75 8.22
N LEU A 400 -8.99 -8.68 8.77
CA LEU A 400 -8.86 -8.87 10.20
C LEU A 400 -7.39 -9.10 10.60
N PRO A 401 -6.97 -8.73 11.81
CA PRO A 401 -5.74 -9.24 12.40
C PRO A 401 -5.75 -10.78 12.43
N LYS A 402 -4.62 -11.40 12.10
CA LYS A 402 -4.50 -12.88 12.17
C LYS A 402 -4.80 -13.43 13.56
N THR A 403 -4.62 -12.63 14.62
CA THR A 403 -4.96 -12.99 16.00
C THR A 403 -6.43 -13.33 16.17
N CYS A 404 -7.33 -12.66 15.45
CA CYS A 404 -8.78 -12.92 15.52
C CYS A 404 -9.18 -14.35 15.09
N VAL A 405 -8.37 -14.99 14.26
CA VAL A 405 -8.69 -16.29 13.62
C VAL A 405 -7.73 -17.43 14.01
N LYS A 406 -6.86 -17.21 15.02
CA LYS A 406 -5.91 -18.24 15.50
C LYS A 406 -6.52 -19.29 16.40
N GLY A 407 -7.71 -19.09 16.94
CA GLY A 407 -8.37 -20.03 17.84
C GLY A 407 -7.74 -20.12 19.24
N THR A 408 -7.00 -19.11 19.68
CA THR A 408 -6.30 -19.12 20.99
C THR A 408 -6.88 -18.14 22.02
N ASP A 409 -7.64 -17.15 21.59
CA ASP A 409 -8.25 -16.15 22.46
C ASP A 409 -9.72 -16.48 22.73
N GLU A 410 -10.16 -16.43 24.01
CA GLU A 410 -11.50 -16.84 24.41
C GLU A 410 -12.58 -15.89 23.89
N THR A 411 -12.30 -14.59 23.81
CA THR A 411 -13.24 -13.57 23.29
C THR A 411 -13.47 -13.78 21.82
N ASN A 412 -12.39 -13.96 21.06
CA ASN A 412 -12.46 -14.25 19.62
C ASN A 412 -13.17 -15.58 19.34
N LEU A 413 -12.91 -16.62 20.14
CA LEU A 413 -13.60 -17.92 20.03
C LEU A 413 -15.11 -17.79 20.27
N ALA A 414 -15.53 -16.95 21.21
CA ALA A 414 -16.96 -16.70 21.46
C ALA A 414 -17.62 -16.04 20.24
N TYR A 415 -17.01 -15.00 19.66
CA TYR A 415 -17.51 -14.36 18.44
C TYR A 415 -17.50 -15.31 17.24
N LEU A 416 -16.42 -16.06 17.02
CA LEU A 416 -16.34 -17.04 15.94
C LEU A 416 -17.44 -18.11 16.03
N LYS A 417 -17.76 -18.57 17.26
CA LYS A 417 -18.85 -19.52 17.48
C LYS A 417 -20.19 -18.95 17.04
N GLU A 418 -20.49 -17.71 17.37
CA GLU A 418 -21.74 -17.03 16.97
C GLU A 418 -21.78 -16.77 15.46
N ILE A 419 -20.68 -16.33 14.88
CA ILE A 419 -20.52 -16.09 13.44
C ILE A 419 -20.74 -17.40 12.66
N PHE A 420 -20.14 -18.52 13.10
CA PHE A 420 -20.27 -19.81 12.46
C PHE A 420 -21.69 -20.39 12.59
N ALA A 421 -22.46 -19.96 13.59
CA ALA A 421 -23.86 -20.39 13.74
C ALA A 421 -24.80 -19.79 12.66
N ILE A 422 -24.41 -18.69 12.03
CA ILE A 422 -25.25 -17.94 11.07
C ILE A 422 -24.60 -17.75 9.70
N SER A 423 -23.40 -18.28 9.49
CA SER A 423 -22.66 -18.11 8.24
C SER A 423 -21.77 -19.30 7.91
N ARG A 424 -21.46 -19.46 6.63
CA ARG A 424 -20.45 -20.38 6.12
C ARG A 424 -19.18 -19.59 5.84
N LEU A 425 -18.05 -20.03 6.41
CA LEU A 425 -16.73 -19.53 6.06
C LEU A 425 -16.30 -20.16 4.71
N GLU A 426 -16.22 -19.34 3.66
CA GLU A 426 -15.85 -19.81 2.31
C GLU A 426 -14.34 -19.87 2.15
N CYS A 427 -13.63 -18.78 2.46
CA CYS A 427 -12.17 -18.79 2.43
C CYS A 427 -11.54 -17.84 3.44
N VAL A 428 -10.26 -18.07 3.72
CA VAL A 428 -9.37 -17.18 4.47
C VAL A 428 -8.09 -16.98 3.67
N ILE A 429 -7.67 -15.73 3.48
CA ILE A 429 -6.50 -15.37 2.69
C ILE A 429 -5.48 -14.69 3.59
N SER A 430 -4.30 -15.29 3.76
CA SER A 430 -3.19 -14.71 4.53
C SER A 430 -2.52 -13.61 3.74
N LEU A 431 -2.49 -12.36 4.28
CA LEU A 431 -1.89 -11.20 3.62
C LEU A 431 -0.43 -10.98 4.01
N PRO A 432 0.35 -10.19 3.21
CA PRO A 432 1.70 -9.78 3.58
C PRO A 432 1.73 -9.00 4.90
N SER A 433 2.79 -9.16 5.66
CA SER A 433 2.95 -8.46 6.95
C SER A 433 3.09 -6.93 6.80
N ASP A 434 3.48 -6.47 5.63
CA ASP A 434 3.67 -5.05 5.29
C ASP A 434 2.61 -4.50 4.34
N VAL A 435 1.48 -5.21 4.15
CA VAL A 435 0.40 -4.80 3.24
C VAL A 435 -0.10 -3.38 3.52
N PHE A 436 -0.07 -2.94 4.76
CA PHE A 436 -0.49 -1.59 5.18
C PHE A 436 0.67 -0.59 5.33
N TYR A 437 1.86 -0.94 4.83
CA TYR A 437 2.97 0.02 4.81
C TYR A 437 2.53 1.33 4.12
N PRO A 438 2.89 2.49 4.63
CA PRO A 438 3.88 2.78 5.67
C PRO A 438 3.33 2.78 7.11
N ASN A 439 2.08 2.46 7.34
CA ASN A 439 1.51 2.37 8.68
C ASN A 439 1.94 1.04 9.33
N ALA A 440 2.23 1.08 10.61
CA ALA A 440 2.43 -0.15 11.37
C ALA A 440 1.06 -0.78 11.62
N ALA A 441 0.84 -1.98 11.10
CA ALA A 441 -0.35 -2.77 11.35
C ALA A 441 0.05 -4.17 11.81
N PRO A 442 -0.80 -4.90 12.54
CA PRO A 442 -0.59 -6.32 12.80
C PRO A 442 -0.61 -7.12 11.49
N ALA A 443 -0.08 -8.33 11.51
CA ALA A 443 -0.26 -9.26 10.41
C ALA A 443 -1.75 -9.57 10.23
N THR A 444 -2.24 -9.50 8.98
CA THR A 444 -3.67 -9.56 8.66
C THR A 444 -4.01 -10.70 7.72
N CYS A 445 -5.29 -11.00 7.66
CA CYS A 445 -5.91 -11.89 6.68
C CYS A 445 -7.24 -11.30 6.19
N ILE A 446 -7.72 -11.78 5.04
CA ILE A 446 -9.08 -11.55 4.58
C ILE A 446 -9.90 -12.80 4.93
N ILE A 447 -11.08 -12.61 5.52
CA ILE A 447 -12.09 -13.66 5.65
C ILE A 447 -13.25 -13.40 4.70
N VAL A 448 -13.78 -14.45 4.09
CA VAL A 448 -14.97 -14.37 3.23
C VAL A 448 -16.03 -15.29 3.82
N LEU A 449 -17.16 -14.69 4.20
CA LEU A 449 -18.27 -15.34 4.87
C LEU A 449 -19.54 -15.18 4.01
N LYS A 450 -20.25 -16.27 3.80
CA LYS A 450 -21.59 -16.25 3.21
C LYS A 450 -22.63 -16.42 4.33
N LYS A 451 -23.61 -15.52 4.43
CA LYS A 451 -24.71 -15.67 5.39
C LYS A 451 -25.52 -16.94 5.07
N ASP A 452 -25.59 -17.86 6.00
CA ASP A 452 -26.34 -19.11 5.88
C ASP A 452 -26.95 -19.47 7.24
N LYS A 453 -28.26 -19.56 7.29
CA LYS A 453 -29.00 -19.90 8.53
C LYS A 453 -28.70 -21.31 9.06
N ARG A 454 -28.14 -22.19 8.24
CA ARG A 454 -27.73 -23.55 8.64
C ARG A 454 -26.40 -23.56 9.39
N GLY A 455 -25.71 -22.43 9.39
CA GLY A 455 -24.38 -22.26 9.98
C GLY A 455 -23.26 -22.82 9.10
N HIS A 456 -22.06 -22.81 9.68
CA HIS A 456 -20.86 -23.28 8.99
C HIS A 456 -20.86 -24.80 8.85
N SER A 457 -20.69 -25.27 7.64
CA SER A 457 -20.55 -26.68 7.30
C SER A 457 -19.67 -26.85 6.06
N GLY A 458 -18.98 -27.97 5.99
CA GLY A 458 -18.12 -28.32 4.87
C GLY A 458 -16.70 -27.74 4.98
N LYS A 459 -16.01 -27.71 3.86
CA LYS A 459 -14.61 -27.29 3.78
C LYS A 459 -14.49 -25.77 3.62
N THR A 460 -13.45 -25.23 4.23
CA THR A 460 -12.98 -23.86 4.05
C THR A 460 -11.72 -23.87 3.23
N LEU A 461 -11.61 -22.95 2.27
CA LEU A 461 -10.41 -22.74 1.47
C LEU A 461 -9.47 -21.76 2.17
N LEU A 462 -8.25 -22.21 2.48
CA LEU A 462 -7.21 -21.38 3.06
C LEU A 462 -6.20 -21.03 1.97
N ILE A 463 -5.92 -19.74 1.76
CA ILE A 463 -5.13 -19.24 0.64
C ILE A 463 -3.92 -18.45 1.15
N ASP A 464 -2.78 -18.68 0.53
CA ASP A 464 -1.58 -17.90 0.78
C ASP A 464 -1.47 -16.71 -0.18
N CYS A 465 -1.44 -15.52 0.39
CA CYS A 465 -1.04 -14.28 -0.27
C CYS A 465 0.01 -13.53 0.58
N SER A 466 0.87 -14.26 1.30
CA SER A 466 1.94 -13.65 2.10
C SER A 466 2.95 -12.85 1.28
N ASN A 467 2.98 -13.06 -0.03
CA ASN A 467 3.69 -12.26 -1.01
C ASN A 467 2.70 -11.84 -2.12
N ASP A 468 2.40 -10.56 -2.17
CA ASP A 468 1.51 -9.96 -3.19
C ASP A 468 2.26 -9.32 -4.36
N GLY A 469 3.58 -9.49 -4.43
CA GLY A 469 4.42 -8.95 -5.50
C GLY A 469 4.85 -7.49 -5.30
N PHE A 470 4.27 -6.78 -4.33
CA PHE A 470 4.63 -5.40 -4.03
C PHE A 470 5.91 -5.31 -3.20
N THR A 471 6.70 -4.28 -3.46
CA THR A 471 7.90 -3.94 -2.70
C THR A 471 7.72 -2.61 -1.97
N SER A 472 8.18 -2.53 -0.73
CA SER A 472 8.04 -1.36 0.13
C SER A 472 9.29 -0.49 0.10
N ALA A 473 9.19 0.74 -0.40
CA ALA A 473 10.25 1.73 -0.40
C ALA A 473 9.68 3.16 -0.30
N ASN A 474 10.41 4.09 0.32
CA ASN A 474 10.09 5.52 0.37
C ASN A 474 8.63 5.84 0.79
N TYR A 475 8.09 5.07 1.73
CA TYR A 475 6.70 5.18 2.23
C TYR A 475 5.60 4.74 1.26
N VAL A 476 5.96 4.08 0.16
CA VAL A 476 5.03 3.55 -0.85
C VAL A 476 5.30 2.07 -1.07
N ARG A 477 4.27 1.30 -1.36
CA ARG A 477 4.38 -0.06 -1.89
C ARG A 477 4.05 -0.03 -3.37
N THR A 478 4.94 -0.58 -4.19
CA THR A 478 4.80 -0.59 -5.64
C THR A 478 4.94 -1.99 -6.22
N ASP A 479 4.11 -2.33 -7.18
CA ASP A 479 4.25 -3.54 -8.01
C ASP A 479 5.15 -3.26 -9.21
N ASN A 480 6.47 -3.19 -8.97
CA ASN A 480 7.45 -2.84 -10.00
C ASN A 480 7.55 -3.85 -11.15
N ASN A 481 7.06 -5.07 -10.95
CA ASN A 481 7.21 -6.17 -11.90
C ASN A 481 5.85 -6.65 -12.47
N ASN A 482 4.77 -5.94 -12.21
CA ASN A 482 3.39 -6.31 -12.57
C ASN A 482 3.00 -7.74 -12.11
N LYS A 483 3.49 -8.16 -10.94
CA LYS A 483 3.25 -9.50 -10.38
C LYS A 483 1.84 -9.65 -9.83
N TRP A 484 1.23 -8.56 -9.36
CA TRP A 484 -0.08 -8.61 -8.72
C TRP A 484 -1.17 -9.20 -9.61
N ALA A 485 -1.20 -8.83 -10.88
CA ALA A 485 -2.23 -9.34 -11.80
C ALA A 485 -2.23 -10.89 -11.89
N VAL A 486 -1.05 -11.51 -11.87
CA VAL A 486 -0.91 -12.97 -11.88
C VAL A 486 -1.35 -13.56 -10.52
N ILE A 487 -0.90 -12.96 -9.43
CA ILE A 487 -1.22 -13.41 -8.06
C ILE A 487 -2.74 -13.31 -7.81
N GLU A 488 -3.37 -12.21 -8.21
CA GLU A 488 -4.82 -12.04 -8.11
C GLU A 488 -5.57 -13.11 -8.89
N GLN A 489 -5.13 -13.42 -10.12
CA GLN A 489 -5.73 -14.49 -10.92
C GLN A 489 -5.57 -15.87 -10.28
N GLU A 490 -4.42 -16.17 -9.66
CA GLU A 490 -4.21 -17.40 -8.92
C GLU A 490 -5.14 -17.51 -7.70
N ILE A 491 -5.32 -16.42 -6.94
CA ILE A 491 -6.23 -16.37 -5.79
C ILE A 491 -7.69 -16.61 -6.25
N LEU A 492 -8.13 -15.90 -7.27
CA LEU A 492 -9.48 -16.05 -7.81
C LEU A 492 -9.69 -17.42 -8.46
N GLY A 493 -8.66 -17.95 -9.11
CA GLY A 493 -8.63 -19.33 -9.61
C GLY A 493 -8.82 -20.34 -8.49
N ALA A 494 -8.15 -20.14 -7.36
CA ALA A 494 -8.27 -21.00 -6.19
C ALA A 494 -9.71 -21.01 -5.64
N VAL A 495 -10.34 -19.84 -5.52
CA VAL A 495 -11.74 -19.73 -5.09
C VAL A 495 -12.69 -20.46 -6.06
N ASN A 496 -12.34 -20.57 -7.33
CA ASN A 496 -13.10 -21.31 -8.34
C ASN A 496 -12.68 -22.80 -8.46
N GLY A 497 -11.86 -23.32 -7.53
CA GLY A 497 -11.44 -24.72 -7.47
C GLY A 497 -10.21 -25.06 -8.31
N ASN A 498 -9.55 -24.08 -8.89
CA ASN A 498 -8.33 -24.25 -9.68
C ASN A 498 -7.10 -23.73 -8.90
N TYR A 499 -6.44 -24.61 -8.15
CA TYR A 499 -5.29 -24.25 -7.33
C TYR A 499 -4.29 -25.39 -7.17
N THR A 500 -3.06 -25.01 -6.81
CA THR A 500 -2.01 -25.93 -6.36
C THR A 500 -1.95 -25.93 -4.83
N GLU A 501 -1.45 -27.02 -4.23
CA GLU A 501 -1.23 -27.12 -2.78
C GLU A 501 -0.28 -26.04 -2.21
N PHE A 502 0.51 -25.40 -3.08
CA PHE A 502 1.40 -24.31 -2.71
C PHE A 502 0.64 -22.99 -2.51
N ARG A 503 -0.50 -22.80 -3.20
CA ARG A 503 -1.29 -21.60 -3.14
C ARG A 503 -2.47 -21.71 -2.17
N ALA A 504 -3.12 -22.88 -2.11
CA ALA A 504 -4.29 -23.04 -1.29
C ALA A 504 -4.46 -24.49 -0.77
N VAL A 505 -5.15 -24.63 0.36
CA VAL A 505 -5.55 -25.91 0.93
C VAL A 505 -6.99 -25.85 1.40
N GLU A 506 -7.76 -26.93 1.18
CA GLU A 506 -9.10 -27.08 1.74
C GLU A 506 -9.07 -27.90 3.03
N LYS A 507 -9.77 -27.43 4.06
CA LYS A 507 -9.89 -28.11 5.35
C LYS A 507 -11.31 -28.02 5.89
N GLU A 508 -11.77 -29.08 6.52
CA GLU A 508 -12.94 -29.03 7.40
C GLU A 508 -12.51 -28.41 8.71
N LEU A 509 -13.06 -27.23 9.03
CA LEU A 509 -12.66 -26.41 10.17
C LEU A 509 -13.87 -26.08 11.03
N SER A 510 -13.64 -25.93 12.31
CA SER A 510 -14.58 -25.38 13.27
C SER A 510 -14.05 -24.06 13.81
N TYR A 511 -14.87 -23.32 14.54
CA TYR A 511 -14.46 -22.06 15.18
C TYR A 511 -13.29 -22.22 16.19
N LYS A 512 -12.97 -23.45 16.63
CA LYS A 512 -11.87 -23.78 17.54
C LYS A 512 -10.53 -23.99 16.85
N ASN A 513 -10.55 -24.15 15.53
CA ASN A 513 -9.33 -24.39 14.77
C ASN A 513 -8.63 -23.07 14.43
N GLU A 514 -7.34 -23.11 14.20
CA GLU A 514 -6.63 -22.03 13.53
C GLU A 514 -7.11 -21.95 12.07
N LEU A 515 -7.55 -20.76 11.62
CA LEU A 515 -8.15 -20.58 10.29
C LEU A 515 -7.14 -19.98 9.29
N LEU A 516 -5.85 -20.20 9.46
CA LEU A 516 -4.80 -19.63 8.62
C LEU A 516 -4.15 -20.70 7.75
N PHE A 517 -3.79 -20.33 6.52
CA PHE A 517 -3.11 -21.22 5.57
C PHE A 517 -1.82 -21.84 6.16
N GLU A 518 -1.06 -21.04 6.89
CA GLU A 518 0.23 -21.41 7.46
C GLU A 518 0.14 -22.59 8.44
N ALA A 519 -1.01 -22.77 9.07
CA ALA A 519 -1.23 -23.90 10.00
C ALA A 519 -1.36 -25.25 9.30
N TYR A 520 -1.72 -25.26 8.00
CA TYR A 520 -2.05 -26.48 7.25
C TYR A 520 -1.18 -26.70 6.01
N SER A 521 -0.40 -25.70 5.62
CA SER A 521 0.50 -25.81 4.48
C SER A 521 1.70 -26.69 4.82
N SER A 522 1.73 -27.89 4.24
CA SER A 522 2.83 -28.83 4.46
C SER A 522 4.06 -28.60 3.58
N LYS A 523 3.91 -27.91 2.43
CA LYS A 523 4.95 -27.87 1.39
C LYS A 523 5.77 -26.57 1.36
N ARG A 524 5.16 -25.40 1.53
CA ARG A 524 5.89 -24.12 1.50
C ARG A 524 6.82 -23.89 2.69
N ALA A 525 6.60 -24.62 3.79
CA ALA A 525 7.43 -24.54 4.98
C ALA A 525 8.84 -25.13 4.77
N PHE A 526 9.12 -25.77 3.63
CA PHE A 526 10.30 -26.60 3.48
C PHE A 526 11.12 -26.33 2.21
N GLU A 527 10.60 -25.55 1.26
CA GLU A 527 11.35 -25.15 0.07
C GLU A 527 11.75 -23.69 0.18
N VAL A 528 13.04 -23.45 0.31
CA VAL A 528 13.62 -22.11 0.32
C VAL A 528 14.35 -21.94 -1.00
N ASP A 529 13.93 -20.96 -1.80
CA ASP A 529 14.50 -20.69 -3.11
C ASP A 529 15.96 -20.26 -3.00
N LYS A 530 16.76 -20.59 -4.00
CA LYS A 530 18.17 -20.19 -4.13
C LYS A 530 18.36 -18.68 -3.91
N GLU A 531 17.45 -17.86 -4.42
CA GLU A 531 17.46 -16.41 -4.29
C GLU A 531 17.39 -15.94 -2.82
N VAL A 532 16.64 -16.65 -1.98
CA VAL A 532 16.58 -16.38 -0.54
C VAL A 532 17.93 -16.67 0.13
N PHE A 533 18.58 -17.77 -0.19
CA PHE A 533 19.94 -18.04 0.28
C PHE A 533 20.94 -16.97 -0.14
N GLU A 534 20.86 -16.49 -1.38
CA GLU A 534 21.72 -15.42 -1.87
C GLU A 534 21.44 -14.08 -1.18
N MET A 535 20.19 -13.81 -0.81
CA MET A 535 19.82 -12.63 -0.01
C MET A 535 20.47 -12.69 1.38
N TYR A 536 20.32 -13.78 2.11
CA TYR A 536 20.95 -13.97 3.43
C TYR A 536 22.47 -13.88 3.35
N MET A 537 23.07 -14.41 2.28
CA MET A 537 24.51 -14.33 2.07
C MET A 537 24.99 -12.90 1.83
N ARG A 538 24.28 -12.12 1.04
CA ARG A 538 24.56 -10.67 0.84
C ARG A 538 24.47 -9.89 2.15
N GLU A 539 23.47 -10.17 2.98
CA GLU A 539 23.33 -9.57 4.30
C GLU A 539 24.50 -9.92 5.23
N LYS A 540 24.93 -11.19 5.23
CA LYS A 540 26.11 -11.65 6.00
C LYS A 540 27.40 -10.96 5.57
N ILE A 541 27.63 -10.85 4.26
CA ILE A 541 28.79 -10.15 3.69
C ILE A 541 28.75 -8.66 4.05
N SER A 542 27.60 -8.01 3.90
CA SER A 542 27.40 -6.61 4.27
C SER A 542 27.69 -6.36 5.75
N ALA A 543 27.25 -7.25 6.63
CA ALA A 543 27.51 -7.19 8.05
C ALA A 543 29.02 -7.28 8.36
N ARG A 544 29.75 -8.17 7.68
CA ARG A 544 31.23 -8.30 7.83
C ARG A 544 31.94 -7.01 7.42
N ILE A 545 31.57 -6.44 6.26
CA ILE A 545 32.14 -5.16 5.77
C ILE A 545 31.88 -4.03 6.76
N LEU A 546 30.64 -3.89 7.25
CA LEU A 546 30.27 -2.86 8.22
C LEU A 546 31.05 -2.95 9.53
N CYS A 547 31.43 -4.16 9.95
CA CYS A 547 32.18 -4.39 11.16
C CYS A 547 33.68 -4.43 10.94
N GLY A 548 34.22 -4.02 9.77
CA GLY A 548 35.62 -4.02 9.43
C GLY A 548 36.27 -5.42 9.48
N LYS A 549 35.50 -6.49 9.29
CA LYS A 549 36.05 -7.85 9.22
C LYS A 549 36.49 -8.18 7.80
N ASP A 550 37.67 -8.80 7.67
CA ASP A 550 38.20 -9.17 6.38
C ASP A 550 37.26 -10.13 5.62
N LEU A 551 37.11 -9.87 4.33
CA LEU A 551 36.48 -10.78 3.42
C LEU A 551 37.55 -11.78 2.93
N HIS A 552 37.48 -13.02 3.40
CA HIS A 552 38.35 -14.06 2.89
C HIS A 552 37.89 -14.47 1.49
N PHE A 553 38.78 -14.34 0.53
CA PHE A 553 38.51 -14.84 -0.82
C PHE A 553 38.87 -16.32 -0.86
N ASN A 554 37.85 -17.18 -0.78
CA ASN A 554 38.04 -18.62 -0.89
C ASN A 554 37.96 -19.03 -2.37
N ASP A 555 38.99 -19.73 -2.85
CA ASP A 555 38.95 -20.37 -4.16
C ASP A 555 38.10 -21.64 -4.08
N LEU A 556 36.82 -21.48 -4.28
CA LEU A 556 35.85 -22.57 -4.18
C LEU A 556 35.75 -23.28 -5.54
N GLN A 557 36.19 -24.55 -5.59
CA GLN A 557 35.86 -25.41 -6.71
C GLN A 557 34.35 -25.68 -6.72
N ARG A 558 33.65 -25.20 -7.74
CA ARG A 558 32.24 -25.50 -7.93
C ARG A 558 32.12 -26.96 -8.39
N GLN A 559 31.38 -27.74 -7.60
CA GLN A 559 31.01 -29.11 -7.95
C GLN A 559 29.63 -29.10 -8.62
N GLU A 560 29.41 -30.03 -9.55
CA GLU A 560 28.09 -30.27 -10.09
C GLU A 560 27.16 -30.70 -8.94
N LEU A 561 26.10 -29.94 -8.69
CA LEU A 561 25.19 -30.20 -7.61
C LEU A 561 24.26 -31.35 -8.02
N GLN A 562 24.47 -32.54 -7.46
CA GLN A 562 23.55 -33.66 -7.60
C GLN A 562 22.34 -33.40 -6.69
N ASN A 563 21.13 -33.80 -7.14
CA ASN A 563 19.96 -33.73 -6.28
C ASN A 563 20.12 -34.63 -5.07
N PRO A 564 19.59 -34.23 -3.88
CA PRO A 564 19.62 -35.12 -2.70
C PRO A 564 18.77 -36.36 -2.97
N PHE A 565 18.99 -37.43 -2.19
CA PHE A 565 18.22 -38.65 -2.33
C PHE A 565 16.72 -38.41 -2.09
N ASP A 566 16.38 -37.71 -1.01
CA ASP A 566 15.04 -37.22 -0.67
C ASP A 566 15.15 -36.12 0.39
N TYR A 567 14.01 -35.72 0.94
CA TYR A 567 13.91 -34.74 2.01
C TYR A 567 13.08 -35.29 3.16
N LYS A 568 13.56 -35.13 4.41
CA LYS A 568 12.88 -35.59 5.64
C LYS A 568 12.65 -34.45 6.62
N ARG A 569 11.65 -34.59 7.48
CA ARG A 569 11.33 -33.60 8.51
C ARG A 569 12.12 -33.84 9.78
N PHE A 570 12.65 -32.76 10.35
CA PHE A 570 13.37 -32.77 11.61
C PHE A 570 12.86 -31.64 12.50
N LYS A 571 12.70 -31.89 13.79
CA LYS A 571 12.38 -30.82 14.74
C LYS A 571 13.60 -29.96 14.97
N VAL A 572 13.39 -28.64 15.11
CA VAL A 572 14.50 -27.72 15.35
C VAL A 572 15.23 -28.06 16.66
N SER A 573 14.50 -28.55 17.70
CA SER A 573 15.06 -29.01 18.96
C SER A 573 15.97 -30.24 18.84
N ASP A 574 15.74 -31.07 17.82
CA ASP A 574 16.56 -32.27 17.61
C ASP A 574 17.91 -31.91 16.94
N LEU A 575 18.00 -30.72 16.34
CA LEU A 575 19.19 -30.25 15.63
C LEU A 575 20.03 -29.25 16.43
N LEU A 576 19.37 -28.41 17.23
CA LEU A 576 20.00 -27.32 17.97
C LEU A 576 19.81 -27.48 19.47
N VAL A 577 20.85 -27.09 20.22
CA VAL A 577 20.81 -26.90 21.65
C VAL A 577 21.08 -25.43 22.02
N LYS A 578 20.29 -24.91 22.95
CA LYS A 578 20.52 -23.56 23.48
C LYS A 578 21.75 -23.55 24.39
N ILE A 579 22.72 -22.70 24.04
CA ILE A 579 23.93 -22.48 24.85
C ILE A 579 23.69 -21.36 25.88
N ALA A 580 23.12 -20.22 25.42
CA ALA A 580 22.93 -19.05 26.26
C ALA A 580 21.83 -18.15 25.72
N LYS A 581 21.37 -17.25 26.59
CA LYS A 581 20.65 -16.05 26.20
C LYS A 581 21.62 -14.87 26.29
N GLY A 582 21.67 -14.05 25.24
CA GLY A 582 22.53 -12.87 25.23
C GLY A 582 22.23 -11.91 26.40
N ARG A 583 23.23 -11.11 26.81
CA ARG A 583 23.13 -10.17 27.94
C ARG A 583 23.65 -8.79 27.63
N ASP A 584 24.24 -8.58 26.44
CA ASP A 584 24.78 -7.30 26.02
C ASP A 584 23.69 -6.26 25.82
N LYS A 585 24.06 -4.99 25.99
CA LYS A 585 23.18 -3.87 25.65
C LYS A 585 23.23 -3.61 24.14
N SER A 586 22.09 -3.23 23.59
CA SER A 586 22.04 -2.79 22.18
C SER A 586 22.86 -1.51 22.01
N PRO A 587 23.72 -1.41 20.98
CA PRO A 587 24.43 -0.17 20.68
C PRO A 587 23.46 0.98 20.45
N ASP A 588 23.84 2.21 20.83
CA ASP A 588 22.98 3.38 20.66
C ASP A 588 22.79 3.67 19.16
N LYS A 589 21.54 3.79 18.72
CA LYS A 589 21.17 4.03 17.32
C LYS A 589 21.66 5.38 16.78
N LYS A 590 21.98 6.34 17.67
CA LYS A 590 22.40 7.69 17.33
C LYS A 590 23.93 7.88 17.32
N GLN A 591 24.70 6.87 17.69
CA GLN A 591 26.16 6.94 17.69
C GLN A 591 26.69 6.88 16.25
N GLU A 592 27.39 7.92 15.80
CA GLU A 592 28.01 7.99 14.47
C GLU A 592 29.03 6.86 14.24
N ASN A 593 29.69 6.37 15.29
CA ASN A 593 30.77 5.39 15.25
C ASN A 593 30.36 3.99 15.74
N LYS A 594 29.12 3.60 15.61
CA LYS A 594 28.58 2.34 16.17
C LYS A 594 29.19 1.04 15.62
N TYR A 595 30.08 1.10 14.65
CA TYR A 595 30.74 -0.05 14.02
C TYR A 595 32.27 -0.05 14.16
N LEU A 596 32.85 0.78 15.02
CA LEU A 596 34.30 0.93 15.18
C LEU A 596 34.90 0.09 16.31
N ALA A 597 34.09 -0.50 17.19
CA ALA A 597 34.55 -1.35 18.28
C ALA A 597 34.89 -2.77 17.81
N LYS A 598 35.56 -3.55 18.66
CA LYS A 598 36.19 -4.84 18.29
C LYS A 598 35.19 -5.95 17.93
N TYR A 599 34.08 -6.08 18.70
CA TYR A 599 33.20 -7.23 18.60
C TYR A 599 31.82 -6.81 18.03
N PRO A 600 31.37 -7.40 16.92
CA PRO A 600 29.97 -7.27 16.45
C PRO A 600 28.97 -7.73 17.50
N ILE A 601 27.81 -7.05 17.59
CA ILE A 601 26.72 -7.42 18.49
C ILE A 601 25.49 -7.85 17.68
N VAL A 602 25.04 -9.08 17.93
CA VAL A 602 23.78 -9.59 17.39
C VAL A 602 22.62 -9.07 18.23
N VAL A 603 21.64 -8.45 17.56
CA VAL A 603 20.46 -7.83 18.17
C VAL A 603 19.19 -8.34 17.52
N ALA A 604 18.01 -7.99 18.07
CA ALA A 604 16.71 -8.29 17.46
C ALA A 604 16.45 -7.43 16.21
N LYS A 605 17.07 -7.81 15.09
CA LYS A 605 17.03 -7.11 13.81
C LYS A 605 16.81 -8.11 12.67
N LYS A 606 16.12 -7.70 11.60
CA LYS A 606 15.79 -8.58 10.46
C LYS A 606 16.79 -8.52 9.30
N ASP A 607 17.71 -7.57 9.31
CA ASP A 607 18.69 -7.31 8.26
C ASP A 607 20.14 -7.34 8.79
N ASN A 608 21.12 -7.25 7.89
CA ASN A 608 22.55 -7.22 8.19
C ASN A 608 23.01 -8.38 9.11
N ASN A 609 22.55 -9.59 8.87
CA ASN A 609 22.84 -10.78 9.68
C ASN A 609 22.61 -10.55 11.20
N GLY A 610 21.59 -9.74 11.54
CA GLY A 610 21.24 -9.38 12.92
C GLY A 610 22.21 -8.41 13.59
N ILE A 611 23.22 -7.88 12.90
CA ILE A 611 24.23 -7.00 13.52
C ILE A 611 23.70 -5.59 13.72
N GLY A 612 23.64 -5.14 14.97
CA GLY A 612 23.20 -3.79 15.38
C GLY A 612 24.30 -2.76 15.53
N GLY A 613 25.54 -3.18 15.61
CA GLY A 613 26.73 -2.38 15.84
C GLY A 613 27.87 -3.23 16.40
N THR A 614 28.86 -2.59 17.00
CA THR A 614 30.01 -3.25 17.66
C THR A 614 30.18 -2.77 19.10
N ILE A 615 30.90 -3.56 19.93
CA ILE A 615 31.24 -3.26 21.32
C ILE A 615 32.66 -3.77 21.63
N ASP A 616 33.39 -3.12 22.53
CA ASP A 616 34.78 -3.51 22.89
C ASP A 616 34.80 -4.65 23.91
N GLU A 617 33.87 -4.65 24.85
CA GLU A 617 33.80 -5.61 25.95
C GLU A 617 32.41 -6.22 26.06
N PRO A 618 32.08 -7.29 25.26
CA PRO A 618 30.85 -8.00 25.40
C PRO A 618 30.82 -8.80 26.70
N TYR A 619 29.62 -9.04 27.25
CA TYR A 619 29.43 -9.89 28.42
C TYR A 619 30.03 -11.28 28.22
N GLN A 620 29.85 -11.82 27.00
CA GLN A 620 30.45 -13.07 26.57
C GLN A 620 30.71 -13.03 25.07
N VAL A 621 31.90 -13.53 24.66
CA VAL A 621 32.24 -13.70 23.24
C VAL A 621 31.85 -15.09 22.78
N TYR A 622 31.15 -15.15 21.67
CA TYR A 622 30.79 -16.38 20.99
C TYR A 622 31.45 -16.42 19.62
N ILE A 623 31.69 -17.60 19.11
CA ILE A 623 32.20 -17.86 17.75
C ILE A 623 31.59 -19.15 17.18
N ASP A 624 31.37 -19.22 15.87
CA ASP A 624 30.84 -20.40 15.19
C ASP A 624 29.50 -20.88 15.78
N LYS A 625 28.55 -19.97 15.95
CA LYS A 625 27.25 -20.24 16.56
C LYS A 625 26.08 -19.83 15.68
N ILE A 626 24.94 -20.48 15.91
CA ILE A 626 23.66 -20.12 15.33
C ILE A 626 22.88 -19.25 16.33
N CYS A 627 22.42 -18.10 15.89
CA CYS A 627 21.69 -17.13 16.71
C CYS A 627 20.22 -17.09 16.27
N ILE A 628 19.29 -17.34 17.21
CA ILE A 628 17.87 -17.19 16.99
C ILE A 628 17.36 -15.95 17.71
N VAL A 629 16.73 -15.03 16.99
CA VAL A 629 16.09 -13.87 17.60
C VAL A 629 14.80 -14.32 18.30
N SER A 630 14.81 -14.27 19.62
CA SER A 630 13.73 -14.83 20.47
C SER A 630 12.47 -13.98 20.56
N GLY A 631 12.52 -12.72 20.11
CA GLY A 631 11.41 -11.77 20.13
C GLY A 631 11.90 -10.35 19.82
N GLY A 632 11.00 -9.37 19.83
CA GLY A 632 11.30 -7.96 19.59
C GLY A 632 10.70 -7.44 18.28
N ASN A 633 10.59 -6.11 18.16
CA ASN A 633 9.92 -5.43 17.06
C ASN A 633 10.68 -5.63 15.72
N GLY A 634 10.22 -6.58 14.91
CA GLY A 634 10.61 -6.77 13.51
C GLY A 634 11.66 -7.85 13.21
N GLY A 635 12.25 -8.52 14.23
CA GLY A 635 13.27 -9.54 14.00
C GLY A 635 12.97 -10.92 14.58
N GLY A 636 11.89 -11.08 15.35
CA GLY A 636 11.57 -12.35 16.03
C GLY A 636 11.52 -13.53 15.05
N GLY A 637 12.22 -14.61 15.36
CA GLY A 637 12.34 -15.82 14.53
C GLY A 637 13.48 -15.78 13.52
N LYS A 638 14.06 -14.63 13.18
CA LYS A 638 15.24 -14.58 12.31
C LYS A 638 16.38 -15.36 12.95
N THR A 639 17.02 -16.16 12.14
CA THR A 639 18.11 -17.06 12.57
C THR A 639 19.33 -16.79 11.71
N TYR A 640 20.48 -16.58 12.36
CA TYR A 640 21.73 -16.20 11.72
C TYR A 640 22.86 -17.14 12.13
N TYR A 641 23.70 -17.50 11.18
CA TYR A 641 24.94 -18.19 11.46
C TYR A 641 26.10 -17.16 11.51
N CYS A 642 26.80 -17.13 12.64
CA CYS A 642 27.94 -16.23 12.89
C CYS A 642 29.22 -17.04 13.02
N ASP A 643 30.08 -17.01 11.99
CA ASP A 643 31.38 -17.67 11.90
C ASP A 643 32.55 -16.79 12.39
N PHE A 644 32.25 -15.68 13.03
CA PHE A 644 33.19 -14.72 13.61
C PHE A 644 32.88 -14.50 15.10
N GLU A 645 33.83 -13.87 15.83
CA GLU A 645 33.63 -13.49 17.24
C GLU A 645 32.56 -12.39 17.37
N PHE A 646 31.58 -12.59 18.27
CA PHE A 646 30.48 -11.66 18.49
C PHE A 646 29.95 -11.71 19.92
N GLY A 647 29.24 -10.63 20.32
CA GLY A 647 28.37 -10.59 21.49
C GLY A 647 26.88 -10.66 21.11
N ALA A 648 25.98 -10.84 22.09
CA ALA A 648 24.55 -10.99 21.85
C ALA A 648 23.67 -10.28 22.89
N THR A 649 22.61 -9.60 22.44
CA THR A 649 21.64 -8.92 23.32
C THR A 649 20.61 -9.86 23.91
N GLY A 650 19.89 -9.41 24.94
CA GLY A 650 18.87 -10.20 25.68
C GLY A 650 17.70 -10.74 24.87
N PHE A 651 17.54 -10.32 23.61
CA PHE A 651 16.53 -10.86 22.67
C PHE A 651 17.13 -11.88 21.69
N VAL A 652 18.36 -12.34 21.90
CA VAL A 652 19.03 -13.30 21.05
C VAL A 652 19.35 -14.56 21.87
N MET A 653 18.91 -15.70 21.36
CA MET A 653 19.26 -17.02 21.85
C MET A 653 20.46 -17.51 21.04
N VAL A 654 21.56 -17.83 21.72
CA VAL A 654 22.75 -18.42 21.11
C VAL A 654 22.65 -19.93 21.20
N CYS A 655 22.73 -20.60 20.06
CA CYS A 655 22.57 -22.02 19.92
C CYS A 655 23.79 -22.68 19.27
N ASP A 656 23.98 -23.95 19.54
CA ASP A 656 24.93 -24.80 18.85
C ASP A 656 24.19 -26.00 18.24
N LEU A 657 24.85 -26.75 17.36
CA LEU A 657 24.35 -28.06 16.93
C LEU A 657 24.38 -29.05 18.11
N GLN A 658 23.48 -30.02 18.06
CA GLN A 658 23.58 -31.21 18.92
C GLN A 658 24.94 -31.89 18.67
N ASP A 659 25.49 -32.56 19.72
CA ASP A 659 26.87 -33.08 19.68
C ASP A 659 27.12 -34.05 18.52
N GLU A 660 26.14 -34.83 18.16
CA GLU A 660 26.21 -35.79 17.04
C GLU A 660 26.44 -35.15 15.68
N PHE A 661 26.02 -33.89 15.49
CA PHE A 661 26.14 -33.17 14.20
C PHE A 661 27.35 -32.24 14.12
N LYS A 662 28.02 -31.95 15.23
CA LYS A 662 29.13 -30.97 15.26
C LYS A 662 30.29 -31.33 14.35
N ALA A 663 30.61 -32.63 14.27
CA ALA A 663 31.70 -33.13 13.44
C ALA A 663 31.34 -33.27 11.96
N LEU A 664 30.03 -33.30 11.64
CA LEU A 664 29.52 -33.50 10.28
C LEU A 664 29.28 -32.18 9.52
N ALA A 665 29.00 -31.13 10.27
CA ALA A 665 28.60 -29.83 9.69
C ALA A 665 29.79 -28.86 9.54
N ASP A 666 30.01 -28.39 8.33
CA ASP A 666 30.93 -27.28 8.06
C ASP A 666 30.22 -25.90 8.12
N LYS A 667 30.95 -24.79 7.91
CA LYS A 667 30.39 -23.43 7.93
C LYS A 667 29.28 -23.22 6.89
N TYR A 668 29.36 -23.90 5.76
CA TYR A 668 28.39 -23.74 4.66
C TYR A 668 27.09 -24.49 4.96
N SER A 669 27.18 -25.71 5.49
CA SER A 669 25.98 -26.47 5.90
C SER A 669 25.30 -25.84 7.13
N LYS A 670 26.05 -25.26 8.09
CA LYS A 670 25.49 -24.46 9.18
C LYS A 670 24.76 -23.20 8.69
N PHE A 671 25.30 -22.54 7.66
CA PHE A 671 24.62 -21.42 7.03
C PHE A 671 23.33 -21.87 6.34
N TYR A 672 23.36 -22.98 5.59
CA TYR A 672 22.16 -23.58 4.99
C TYR A 672 21.08 -23.84 6.06
N LEU A 673 21.44 -24.51 7.14
CA LEU A 673 20.55 -24.80 8.25
C LEU A 673 19.95 -23.53 8.87
N ALA A 674 20.78 -22.51 9.11
CA ALA A 674 20.32 -21.26 9.69
C ALA A 674 19.31 -20.54 8.80
N VAL A 675 19.47 -20.56 7.48
CA VAL A 675 18.52 -19.97 6.52
C VAL A 675 17.19 -20.74 6.55
N ILE A 676 17.20 -22.06 6.49
CA ILE A 676 15.98 -22.88 6.56
C ILE A 676 15.22 -22.63 7.89
N ILE A 677 15.93 -22.67 9.02
CA ILE A 677 15.32 -22.36 10.32
C ILE A 677 14.77 -20.95 10.36
N SER A 678 15.52 -19.96 9.83
CA SER A 678 15.09 -18.57 9.80
C SER A 678 13.79 -18.38 9.04
N GLU A 679 13.68 -18.91 7.84
CA GLU A 679 12.46 -18.79 7.04
C GLU A 679 11.26 -19.46 7.72
N ARG A 680 11.48 -20.58 8.40
CA ARG A 680 10.42 -21.27 9.14
C ARG A 680 9.99 -20.53 10.41
N LEU A 681 10.95 -20.14 11.25
CA LEU A 681 10.68 -19.47 12.53
C LEU A 681 10.17 -18.04 12.33
N PHE A 682 10.72 -17.30 11.37
CA PHE A 682 10.32 -15.91 11.13
C PHE A 682 8.84 -15.81 10.78
N GLN A 683 8.33 -16.71 9.97
CA GLN A 683 6.90 -16.80 9.66
C GLN A 683 6.05 -17.14 10.89
N THR A 684 6.56 -17.99 11.80
CA THR A 684 5.83 -18.46 12.99
C THR A 684 5.84 -17.43 14.13
N ILE A 685 6.96 -16.72 14.33
CA ILE A 685 7.19 -15.83 15.49
C ILE A 685 6.76 -14.39 15.21
N GLN A 686 6.73 -13.92 13.95
CA GLN A 686 6.18 -12.60 13.58
C GLN A 686 4.76 -12.33 14.11
N ASN A 687 4.10 -13.36 14.55
CA ASN A 687 2.77 -13.33 15.14
C ASN A 687 2.74 -13.03 16.65
N GLY A 688 3.80 -12.41 17.23
CA GLY A 688 3.83 -11.99 18.63
C GLY A 688 4.22 -13.07 19.64
N ARG A 689 4.64 -14.27 19.20
CA ARG A 689 5.26 -15.27 20.09
C ARG A 689 6.68 -14.83 20.44
N THR A 690 7.03 -14.89 21.72
CA THR A 690 8.43 -14.91 22.18
C THR A 690 8.81 -16.36 22.47
N ILE A 691 10.00 -16.77 22.04
CA ILE A 691 10.55 -18.10 22.37
C ILE A 691 11.65 -17.95 23.44
N SER A 692 11.58 -18.76 24.46
CA SER A 692 12.60 -18.85 25.54
C SER A 692 13.55 -20.01 25.37
N GLU A 693 13.13 -21.04 24.63
CA GLU A 693 13.87 -22.28 24.36
C GLU A 693 13.86 -22.59 22.86
N VAL A 694 14.72 -23.50 22.42
CA VAL A 694 14.70 -24.01 21.04
C VAL A 694 13.36 -24.70 20.79
N PRO A 695 12.58 -24.32 19.77
CA PRO A 695 11.23 -24.86 19.58
C PRO A 695 11.21 -26.36 19.31
N SER A 696 10.46 -27.12 20.10
CA SER A 696 10.24 -28.55 19.92
C SER A 696 9.02 -28.89 19.06
N ASP A 697 8.16 -27.94 18.83
CA ASP A 697 6.93 -28.06 18.03
C ASP A 697 7.11 -27.62 16.58
N ILE A 698 8.30 -27.15 16.19
CA ILE A 698 8.59 -26.64 14.85
C ILE A 698 9.47 -27.63 14.10
N GLU A 699 8.98 -28.06 12.95
CA GLU A 699 9.71 -28.94 12.02
C GLU A 699 10.21 -28.16 10.81
N ILE A 700 11.39 -28.55 10.33
CA ILE A 700 11.99 -28.11 9.07
C ILE A 700 12.28 -29.33 8.19
N LYS A 701 12.34 -29.12 6.88
CA LYS A 701 12.64 -30.16 5.91
C LYS A 701 14.10 -30.03 5.46
N LEU A 702 14.88 -31.06 5.64
CA LEU A 702 16.29 -31.10 5.23
C LEU A 702 16.54 -32.22 4.22
N PRO A 703 17.53 -32.05 3.33
CA PRO A 703 17.95 -33.09 2.42
C PRO A 703 18.54 -34.29 3.18
N ILE A 704 18.25 -35.49 2.71
CA ILE A 704 18.79 -36.72 3.26
C ILE A 704 19.57 -37.51 2.22
N ASN A 705 20.55 -38.28 2.69
CA ASN A 705 21.32 -39.21 1.91
C ASN A 705 20.58 -40.58 1.75
N SER A 706 21.18 -41.53 1.07
CA SER A 706 20.64 -42.87 0.85
C SER A 706 20.45 -43.71 2.11
N TYR A 707 20.99 -43.29 3.25
CA TYR A 707 20.85 -43.91 4.56
C TYR A 707 19.75 -43.23 5.42
N GLU A 708 18.95 -42.33 4.81
CA GLU A 708 17.93 -41.51 5.48
C GLU A 708 18.48 -40.55 6.57
N GLU A 709 19.77 -40.27 6.55
CA GLU A 709 20.44 -39.30 7.42
C GLU A 709 20.54 -37.93 6.75
N ILE A 710 20.74 -36.85 7.55
CA ILE A 710 20.90 -35.50 7.00
C ILE A 710 22.11 -35.44 6.07
N ASP A 711 21.90 -34.97 4.84
CA ASP A 711 22.94 -34.81 3.84
C ASP A 711 23.68 -33.48 4.01
N TRP A 712 24.59 -33.42 4.97
CA TRP A 712 25.43 -32.28 5.26
C TRP A 712 26.31 -31.88 4.09
N ASP A 713 26.75 -32.83 3.26
CA ASP A 713 27.57 -32.60 2.09
C ASP A 713 26.77 -31.91 1.00
N TYR A 714 25.52 -32.34 0.75
CA TYR A 714 24.62 -31.64 -0.15
C TYR A 714 24.40 -30.19 0.28
N MET A 715 24.07 -29.95 1.58
CA MET A 715 23.84 -28.61 2.11
C MET A 715 25.06 -27.72 1.94
N SER A 716 26.26 -28.25 2.19
CA SER A 716 27.51 -27.54 2.03
C SER A 716 27.78 -27.19 0.56
N ASN A 717 27.62 -28.17 -0.33
CA ASN A 717 27.85 -27.98 -1.77
C ASN A 717 26.83 -27.03 -2.40
N PHE A 718 25.58 -27.08 -1.97
CA PHE A 718 24.57 -26.12 -2.39
C PHE A 718 24.99 -24.68 -2.12
N VAL A 719 25.44 -24.40 -0.88
CA VAL A 719 25.89 -23.06 -0.50
C VAL A 719 27.16 -22.64 -1.22
N LYS A 720 28.15 -23.56 -1.40
CA LYS A 720 29.38 -23.30 -2.15
C LYS A 720 29.11 -22.93 -3.62
N ASN A 721 28.03 -23.38 -4.20
CA ASN A 721 27.60 -23.05 -5.56
C ASN A 721 26.84 -21.71 -5.70
N LEU A 722 26.54 -20.99 -4.60
CA LEU A 722 25.95 -19.68 -4.66
C LEU A 722 26.92 -18.61 -5.15
N GLN A 723 26.39 -17.54 -5.75
CA GLN A 723 27.20 -16.50 -6.40
C GLN A 723 28.25 -15.87 -5.49
N TYR A 724 27.89 -15.65 -4.20
CA TYR A 724 28.70 -14.93 -3.23
C TYR A 724 29.42 -15.82 -2.22
N ALA A 725 29.31 -17.13 -2.32
CA ALA A 725 29.90 -18.08 -1.34
C ALA A 725 31.41 -17.93 -1.15
N LYS A 726 32.13 -17.47 -2.19
CA LYS A 726 33.58 -17.22 -2.13
C LYS A 726 34.00 -16.15 -1.12
N PHE A 727 33.08 -15.32 -0.63
CA PHE A 727 33.32 -14.29 0.38
C PHE A 727 32.90 -14.68 1.80
N MET A 728 32.47 -15.90 1.98
CA MET A 728 32.01 -16.46 3.26
C MET A 728 33.14 -17.03 4.13
#